data_1070111591a72a89c26bf7cbdfb93d97
#
_entry.id   1070111591a72a89c26bf7cbdfb93d97
#
_cell.length_a   1.000
_cell.length_b   1.000
_cell.length_c   1.000
_cell.angle_alpha   90.00
_cell.angle_beta   90.00
_cell.angle_gamma   90.00
#
_symmetry.space_group_name_H-M   'P 1'
#
loop_
_entity.id
_entity.type
_entity.pdbx_description
1 polymer ?
#
loop_
_entity_poly.entity_id
_entity_poly.type
_entity_poly.pdbx_seq_one_letter_code
_entity_poly.pdbx_strand_id
1 'polypeptide(L)'
;MISVEGLKVEFGVKPLFTDVSFVVNDRDRIALVGKNGAGKSTMLKILCGLQQPTSGMVSVPNDVTIGYLPQVMKLQDDTTVREETRKAFADNTKIAARLKKMEQEMADRTDYESDSYSKLVEQFSQEHERYMMMGGENYEAEIERTLTGLGFTRDDFERPTKEFSGGWRMRIELAKILLKKPDVLLLDEPTNHLDIESIQWLEQFLVQSSSAVVLVSHDRAFINNVTNRTLEVVCGHVEDYKVKYNEYLVLRKERREQQLRAYENQQKEIADTKAFIERFRYQATKAVQVQQRIRQLEKIVPIEVDEVDNSAMHLKFPPCLRSGDYPVICDDLRKDYGSHTVFDHVTLTIKRGEKVAFVGKNGEGKSTLVKCIMGEIPYTGKLKIGHNVQIGYFAQNQAQLLDDSISIYDTIDQVATGDMRLKINDLLGAFMFGGEIAEKKVKFLSGGERSRLSMIKLLLEPVNLLILDEPTNHLDLPSKDVLKEAIKAFDGTAIIVSHDREFLDGLVDKVYEFGGGKVVEHLGGIYDYLRARNASTIQEAIDNKTDKVTQTSAPSESNADNKQSYLERKEWQKKLNKAEKAVKECENRIAKMEQRIKELDALLADPKNASNMELVTEYTTIKQNLDEENEQWFTLSESLSELKNKV
;
A
#
# COMPACT_ATOMS: atom_id res chain seq x y z
N MET A 1 7.83 17.67 -16.74
CA MET A 1 6.58 18.27 -16.23
C MET A 1 5.42 17.88 -17.15
N ILE A 2 4.34 17.24 -16.65
CA ILE A 2 3.13 16.88 -17.44
C ILE A 2 1.99 17.77 -16.97
N SER A 3 1.29 18.47 -17.88
CA SER A 3 0.09 19.27 -17.57
C SER A 3 -1.16 18.59 -18.08
N VAL A 4 -2.17 18.51 -17.25
CA VAL A 4 -3.52 18.02 -17.57
C VAL A 4 -4.48 19.17 -17.38
N GLU A 5 -5.26 19.51 -18.43
CA GLU A 5 -6.15 20.65 -18.44
C GLU A 5 -7.54 20.26 -18.95
N GLY A 6 -8.58 20.50 -18.13
CA GLY A 6 -9.98 20.33 -18.47
C GLY A 6 -10.33 18.90 -18.93
N LEU A 7 -9.66 17.87 -18.38
CA LEU A 7 -9.81 16.49 -18.82
C LEU A 7 -11.22 15.98 -18.56
N LYS A 8 -11.88 15.48 -19.62
CA LYS A 8 -13.17 14.82 -19.57
C LYS A 8 -13.11 13.47 -20.26
N VAL A 9 -13.67 12.46 -19.61
CA VAL A 9 -13.76 11.09 -20.15
C VAL A 9 -15.14 10.54 -19.90
N GLU A 10 -15.78 10.03 -20.95
CA GLU A 10 -17.13 9.46 -20.91
C GLU A 10 -17.11 8.03 -21.46
N PHE A 11 -17.75 7.12 -20.72
CA PHE A 11 -18.05 5.77 -21.20
C PHE A 11 -19.57 5.59 -21.22
N GLY A 12 -20.16 5.73 -22.40
CA GLY A 12 -21.62 5.71 -22.56
C GLY A 12 -22.30 6.96 -21.99
N VAL A 13 -23.28 6.79 -21.11
CA VAL A 13 -24.11 7.89 -20.60
C VAL A 13 -23.51 8.59 -19.38
N LYS A 14 -22.65 7.94 -18.62
CA LYS A 14 -22.07 8.51 -17.39
C LYS A 14 -20.63 8.99 -17.63
N PRO A 15 -20.31 10.25 -17.29
CA PRO A 15 -18.93 10.71 -17.32
C PRO A 15 -18.12 10.02 -16.21
N LEU A 16 -16.89 9.59 -16.55
CA LEU A 16 -15.94 9.07 -15.59
C LEU A 16 -15.17 10.22 -14.93
N PHE A 17 -14.79 11.23 -15.73
CA PHE A 17 -14.14 12.46 -15.28
C PHE A 17 -14.81 13.66 -15.91
N THR A 18 -14.88 14.75 -15.15
CA THR A 18 -15.39 16.04 -15.58
C THR A 18 -14.46 17.15 -15.11
N ASP A 19 -13.89 17.90 -16.06
CA ASP A 19 -13.06 19.08 -15.78
C ASP A 19 -11.88 18.84 -14.81
N VAL A 20 -11.11 17.79 -15.08
CA VAL A 20 -9.95 17.42 -14.26
C VAL A 20 -8.71 18.18 -14.75
N SER A 21 -8.06 18.92 -13.83
CA SER A 21 -6.85 19.68 -14.10
C SER A 21 -5.85 19.51 -12.98
N PHE A 22 -4.63 19.10 -13.33
CA PHE A 22 -3.49 19.02 -12.39
C PHE A 22 -2.16 18.99 -13.16
N VAL A 23 -1.07 19.16 -12.44
CA VAL A 23 0.28 19.15 -13.00
C VAL A 23 1.14 18.15 -12.25
N VAL A 24 1.92 17.36 -12.99
CA VAL A 24 2.99 16.50 -12.45
C VAL A 24 4.32 17.21 -12.67
N ASN A 25 4.98 17.62 -11.61
CA ASN A 25 6.29 18.26 -11.66
C ASN A 25 7.41 17.22 -11.61
N ASP A 26 8.63 17.69 -11.91
CA ASP A 26 9.82 16.85 -11.78
C ASP A 26 10.00 16.43 -10.31
N ARG A 27 10.32 15.14 -10.12
CA ARG A 27 10.48 14.52 -8.79
C ARG A 27 9.22 14.49 -7.92
N ASP A 28 8.04 14.84 -8.44
CA ASP A 28 6.79 14.63 -7.72
C ASP A 28 6.57 13.12 -7.47
N ARG A 29 6.13 12.77 -6.27
CA ARG A 29 5.74 11.41 -5.91
C ARG A 29 4.29 11.42 -5.50
N ILE A 30 3.44 11.08 -6.44
CA ILE A 30 1.99 11.25 -6.35
C ILE A 30 1.32 9.90 -6.10
N ALA A 31 0.51 9.82 -5.06
CA ALA A 31 -0.45 8.74 -4.89
C ALA A 31 -1.76 9.09 -5.61
N LEU A 32 -2.19 8.28 -6.56
CA LEU A 32 -3.51 8.40 -7.19
C LEU A 32 -4.48 7.45 -6.47
N VAL A 33 -5.36 8.02 -5.65
CA VAL A 33 -6.29 7.26 -4.80
C VAL A 33 -7.74 7.47 -5.20
N GLY A 34 -8.63 6.57 -4.79
CA GLY A 34 -10.06 6.62 -5.09
C GLY A 34 -10.68 5.22 -5.08
N LYS A 35 -12.01 5.15 -5.09
CA LYS A 35 -12.76 3.88 -5.13
C LYS A 35 -12.39 3.03 -6.35
N ASN A 36 -12.62 1.72 -6.29
CA ASN A 36 -12.51 0.87 -7.47
C ASN A 36 -13.54 1.31 -8.52
N GLY A 37 -13.09 1.38 -9.78
CA GLY A 37 -13.92 1.93 -10.87
C GLY A 37 -13.93 3.47 -10.98
N ALA A 38 -13.28 4.21 -10.08
CA ALA A 38 -13.17 5.68 -10.17
C ALA A 38 -12.33 6.17 -11.36
N GLY A 39 -11.66 5.28 -12.09
CA GLY A 39 -10.90 5.64 -13.29
C GLY A 39 -9.40 5.80 -13.10
N LYS A 40 -8.82 5.35 -11.98
CA LYS A 40 -7.38 5.46 -11.70
C LYS A 40 -6.51 4.92 -12.84
N SER A 41 -6.72 3.67 -13.26
CA SER A 41 -5.98 3.05 -14.38
C SER A 41 -6.25 3.75 -15.72
N THR A 42 -7.46 4.30 -15.92
CA THR A 42 -7.79 5.10 -17.10
C THR A 42 -6.99 6.40 -17.13
N MET A 43 -6.85 7.06 -15.99
CA MET A 43 -6.01 8.25 -15.85
C MET A 43 -4.55 7.95 -16.22
N LEU A 44 -3.97 6.86 -15.69
CA LEU A 44 -2.61 6.45 -16.05
C LEU A 44 -2.46 6.17 -17.55
N LYS A 45 -3.44 5.50 -18.18
CA LYS A 45 -3.44 5.24 -19.65
C LYS A 45 -3.51 6.52 -20.47
N ILE A 46 -4.24 7.52 -20.01
CA ILE A 46 -4.32 8.82 -20.67
C ILE A 46 -3.01 9.59 -20.55
N LEU A 47 -2.41 9.60 -19.35
CA LEU A 47 -1.11 10.24 -19.11
C LEU A 47 0.02 9.65 -19.96
N CYS A 48 0.00 8.35 -20.23
CA CYS A 48 0.99 7.70 -21.12
C CYS A 48 0.58 7.69 -22.60
N GLY A 49 -0.55 8.33 -22.99
CA GLY A 49 -0.99 8.45 -24.37
C GLY A 49 -1.61 7.17 -24.97
N LEU A 50 -1.84 6.12 -24.18
CA LEU A 50 -2.48 4.88 -24.63
C LEU A 50 -3.99 5.01 -24.82
N GLN A 51 -4.59 6.02 -24.22
CA GLN A 51 -6.02 6.31 -24.35
C GLN A 51 -6.23 7.81 -24.55
N GLN A 52 -7.08 8.18 -25.51
CA GLN A 52 -7.44 9.58 -25.75
C GLN A 52 -8.60 9.99 -24.83
N PRO A 53 -8.58 11.21 -24.27
CA PRO A 53 -9.71 11.75 -23.54
C PRO A 53 -10.85 12.12 -24.48
N THR A 54 -12.07 12.25 -23.95
CA THR A 54 -13.24 12.76 -24.72
C THR A 54 -13.09 14.25 -25.02
N SER A 55 -12.60 15.03 -24.05
CA SER A 55 -12.21 16.44 -24.21
C SER A 55 -11.15 16.82 -23.20
N GLY A 56 -10.56 18.01 -23.35
CA GLY A 56 -9.41 18.44 -22.57
C GLY A 56 -8.08 18.03 -23.21
N MET A 57 -6.97 18.39 -22.59
CA MET A 57 -5.65 18.19 -23.15
C MET A 57 -4.66 17.68 -22.08
N VAL A 58 -3.80 16.75 -22.51
CA VAL A 58 -2.61 16.35 -21.76
C VAL A 58 -1.40 16.82 -22.54
N SER A 59 -0.64 17.72 -21.96
CA SER A 59 0.59 18.25 -22.54
C SER A 59 1.81 17.57 -21.91
N VAL A 60 2.56 16.84 -22.76
CA VAL A 60 3.82 16.18 -22.40
C VAL A 60 4.91 16.77 -23.29
N PRO A 61 5.97 17.37 -22.74
CA PRO A 61 7.10 17.83 -23.53
C PRO A 61 7.76 16.66 -24.31
N ASN A 62 8.29 16.95 -25.51
CA ASN A 62 8.82 15.92 -26.40
C ASN A 62 10.10 15.23 -25.84
N ASP A 63 10.78 15.85 -24.91
CA ASP A 63 12.00 15.38 -24.24
C ASP A 63 11.73 14.53 -23.01
N VAL A 64 10.47 14.44 -22.55
CA VAL A 64 10.07 13.68 -21.35
C VAL A 64 9.77 12.24 -21.72
N THR A 65 10.46 11.32 -21.09
CA THR A 65 10.25 9.87 -21.23
C THR A 65 9.30 9.35 -20.17
N ILE A 66 8.30 8.55 -20.56
CA ILE A 66 7.30 7.96 -19.66
C ILE A 66 7.47 6.44 -19.63
N GLY A 67 7.62 5.89 -18.42
CA GLY A 67 7.55 4.45 -18.14
C GLY A 67 6.19 4.10 -17.54
N TYR A 68 5.46 3.18 -18.15
CA TYR A 68 4.15 2.75 -17.67
C TYR A 68 4.13 1.25 -17.37
N LEU A 69 3.72 0.88 -16.15
CA LEU A 69 3.45 -0.49 -15.73
C LEU A 69 1.94 -0.71 -15.69
N PRO A 70 1.34 -1.45 -16.65
CA PRO A 70 -0.08 -1.79 -16.63
C PRO A 70 -0.34 -2.98 -15.70
N GLN A 71 -1.59 -3.10 -15.26
CA GLN A 71 -2.04 -4.20 -14.39
C GLN A 71 -1.97 -5.59 -15.06
N VAL A 72 -2.06 -5.68 -16.39
CA VAL A 72 -2.01 -6.94 -17.16
C VAL A 72 -1.02 -6.80 -18.30
N MET A 73 -0.11 -7.77 -18.40
CA MET A 73 0.97 -7.77 -19.39
C MET A 73 0.99 -8.97 -20.32
N LYS A 74 1.57 -8.77 -21.52
CA LYS A 74 1.89 -9.82 -22.48
C LYS A 74 3.40 -9.81 -22.72
N LEU A 75 4.10 -10.84 -22.20
CA LEU A 75 5.52 -11.08 -22.48
C LEU A 75 5.70 -12.01 -23.67
N GLN A 76 6.83 -11.89 -24.35
CA GLN A 76 7.31 -12.89 -25.31
C GLN A 76 7.88 -14.10 -24.54
N ASP A 77 7.48 -15.30 -24.94
CA ASP A 77 7.75 -16.55 -24.19
C ASP A 77 9.11 -17.21 -24.54
N ASP A 78 9.85 -16.69 -25.54
CA ASP A 78 10.99 -17.40 -26.17
C ASP A 78 12.37 -16.93 -25.70
N THR A 79 12.43 -16.01 -24.69
CA THR A 79 13.68 -15.43 -24.19
C THR A 79 13.95 -15.78 -22.74
N THR A 80 15.23 -15.74 -22.31
CA THR A 80 15.59 -15.87 -20.89
C THR A 80 15.24 -14.59 -20.12
N VAL A 81 15.15 -14.69 -18.77
CA VAL A 81 14.90 -13.52 -17.91
C VAL A 81 15.92 -12.41 -18.15
N ARG A 82 17.21 -12.78 -18.25
CA ARG A 82 18.30 -11.84 -18.52
C ARG A 82 18.17 -11.16 -19.89
N GLU A 83 17.94 -11.94 -20.94
CA GLU A 83 17.77 -11.42 -22.29
C GLU A 83 16.57 -10.50 -22.42
N GLU A 84 15.45 -10.87 -21.78
CA GLU A 84 14.26 -10.05 -21.78
C GLU A 84 14.50 -8.72 -21.05
N THR A 85 15.23 -8.75 -19.93
CA THR A 85 15.58 -7.55 -19.18
C THR A 85 16.58 -6.66 -19.92
N ARG A 86 17.53 -7.24 -20.67
CA ARG A 86 18.45 -6.51 -21.54
C ARG A 86 17.75 -5.67 -22.61
N LYS A 87 16.53 -6.02 -23.02
CA LYS A 87 15.74 -5.21 -23.96
C LYS A 87 15.48 -3.79 -23.43
N ALA A 88 15.56 -3.56 -22.12
CA ALA A 88 15.50 -2.22 -21.55
C ALA A 88 16.62 -1.30 -22.06
N PHE A 89 17.78 -1.88 -22.38
CA PHE A 89 18.98 -1.19 -22.88
C PHE A 89 19.17 -1.38 -24.39
N ALA A 90 18.11 -1.65 -25.16
CA ALA A 90 18.21 -1.85 -26.61
C ALA A 90 18.80 -0.63 -27.33
N ASP A 91 18.58 0.57 -26.82
CA ASP A 91 19.18 1.78 -27.39
C ASP A 91 20.65 1.93 -27.00
N ASN A 92 21.05 1.52 -25.79
CA ASN A 92 22.46 1.45 -25.38
C ASN A 92 23.23 0.47 -26.25
N THR A 93 22.69 -0.69 -26.57
CA THR A 93 23.32 -1.67 -27.46
C THR A 93 23.50 -1.13 -28.89
N LYS A 94 22.54 -0.35 -29.40
CA LYS A 94 22.67 0.32 -30.70
C LYS A 94 23.75 1.41 -30.68
N ILE A 95 23.78 2.22 -29.60
CA ILE A 95 24.82 3.26 -29.42
C ILE A 95 26.17 2.61 -29.27
N ALA A 96 26.34 1.59 -28.46
CA ALA A 96 27.58 0.83 -28.32
C ALA A 96 28.09 0.26 -29.67
N ALA A 97 27.17 -0.31 -30.48
CA ALA A 97 27.51 -0.81 -31.81
C ALA A 97 27.93 0.31 -32.79
N ARG A 98 27.34 1.52 -32.67
CA ARG A 98 27.75 2.70 -33.44
C ARG A 98 29.10 3.21 -32.98
N LEU A 99 29.30 3.35 -31.66
CA LEU A 99 30.59 3.77 -31.10
C LEU A 99 31.71 2.85 -31.55
N LYS A 100 31.50 1.52 -31.51
CA LYS A 100 32.48 0.56 -31.99
C LYS A 100 32.79 0.70 -33.50
N LYS A 101 31.77 1.02 -34.32
CA LYS A 101 31.98 1.30 -35.74
C LYS A 101 32.75 2.60 -35.96
N MET A 102 32.39 3.67 -35.22
CA MET A 102 33.11 4.95 -35.29
C MET A 102 34.56 4.82 -34.82
N GLU A 103 34.80 4.05 -33.75
CA GLU A 103 36.14 3.74 -33.25
C GLU A 103 36.98 3.01 -34.31
N GLN A 104 36.38 2.03 -34.97
CA GLN A 104 37.04 1.30 -36.05
C GLN A 104 37.31 2.18 -37.28
N GLU A 105 36.34 3.04 -37.65
CA GLU A 105 36.50 4.03 -38.73
C GLU A 105 37.56 5.06 -38.40
N MET A 106 37.66 5.53 -37.15
CA MET A 106 38.76 6.42 -36.72
C MET A 106 40.13 5.73 -36.75
N ALA A 107 40.20 4.44 -36.43
CA ALA A 107 41.44 3.66 -36.44
C ALA A 107 41.92 3.38 -37.88
N ASP A 108 41.03 3.19 -38.84
CA ASP A 108 41.34 2.89 -40.24
C ASP A 108 41.69 4.15 -41.06
N ARG A 109 41.41 5.35 -40.57
CA ARG A 109 41.65 6.64 -41.26
C ARG A 109 43.02 7.20 -40.92
N THR A 110 43.64 7.81 -41.92
CA THR A 110 44.96 8.47 -41.82
C THR A 110 44.87 9.99 -42.04
N ASP A 111 43.69 10.51 -42.38
CA ASP A 111 43.44 11.93 -42.73
C ASP A 111 43.04 12.78 -41.52
N TYR A 112 43.84 12.78 -40.48
CA TYR A 112 43.54 13.40 -39.17
C TYR A 112 43.24 14.90 -39.19
N GLU A 113 43.68 15.62 -40.22
CA GLU A 113 43.47 17.07 -40.37
C GLU A 113 42.21 17.41 -41.19
N SER A 114 41.45 16.44 -41.65
CA SER A 114 40.28 16.71 -42.49
C SER A 114 39.06 17.15 -41.63
N ASP A 115 38.24 18.04 -42.16
CA ASP A 115 36.98 18.47 -41.55
C ASP A 115 36.04 17.28 -41.30
N SER A 116 36.13 16.24 -42.11
CA SER A 116 35.31 15.04 -41.97
C SER A 116 35.77 14.18 -40.82
N TYR A 117 37.08 14.12 -40.53
CA TYR A 117 37.60 13.42 -39.35
C TYR A 117 37.24 14.17 -38.06
N SER A 118 37.38 15.50 -38.06
CA SER A 118 36.98 16.33 -36.91
C SER A 118 35.50 16.16 -36.53
N LYS A 119 34.61 16.11 -37.54
CA LYS A 119 33.19 15.82 -37.33
C LYS A 119 32.92 14.42 -36.76
N LEU A 120 33.68 13.41 -37.22
CA LEU A 120 33.58 12.05 -36.72
C LEU A 120 33.98 11.96 -35.24
N VAL A 121 35.06 12.65 -34.85
CA VAL A 121 35.52 12.74 -33.45
C VAL A 121 34.49 13.45 -32.56
N GLU A 122 33.90 14.54 -33.06
CA GLU A 122 32.86 15.26 -32.34
C GLU A 122 31.59 14.38 -32.13
N GLN A 123 31.16 13.71 -33.20
CA GLN A 123 30.03 12.75 -33.11
C GLN A 123 30.33 11.59 -32.17
N PHE A 124 31.54 11.03 -32.20
CA PHE A 124 31.97 9.99 -31.30
C PHE A 124 31.91 10.46 -29.84
N SER A 125 32.42 11.66 -29.55
CA SER A 125 32.41 12.24 -28.21
C SER A 125 30.98 12.45 -27.69
N GLN A 126 30.09 12.99 -28.52
CA GLN A 126 28.67 13.20 -28.16
C GLN A 126 27.94 11.87 -27.92
N GLU A 127 28.12 10.89 -28.80
CA GLU A 127 27.51 9.56 -28.64
C GLU A 127 28.11 8.78 -27.44
N HIS A 128 29.42 8.95 -27.18
CA HIS A 128 30.10 8.35 -26.03
C HIS A 128 29.61 8.95 -24.70
N GLU A 129 29.48 10.27 -24.63
CA GLU A 129 28.92 10.96 -23.46
C GLU A 129 27.47 10.50 -23.19
N ARG A 130 26.67 10.40 -24.25
CA ARG A 130 25.29 9.87 -24.16
C ARG A 130 25.27 8.42 -23.67
N TYR A 131 26.18 7.56 -24.18
CA TYR A 131 26.33 6.17 -23.76
C TYR A 131 26.67 6.07 -22.27
N MET A 132 27.61 6.89 -21.79
CA MET A 132 28.00 6.94 -20.38
C MET A 132 26.87 7.43 -19.48
N MET A 133 26.09 8.46 -19.89
CA MET A 133 24.90 8.94 -19.18
C MET A 133 23.82 7.87 -19.06
N MET A 134 23.68 6.99 -20.04
CA MET A 134 22.73 5.88 -20.05
C MET A 134 23.19 4.62 -19.29
N GLY A 135 24.30 4.69 -18.52
CA GLY A 135 24.83 3.60 -17.69
C GLY A 135 26.05 2.87 -18.25
N GLY A 136 26.49 3.18 -19.49
CA GLY A 136 27.72 2.65 -20.08
C GLY A 136 27.80 1.11 -20.07
N GLU A 137 28.95 0.57 -19.67
CA GLU A 137 29.22 -0.87 -19.60
C GLU A 137 28.65 -1.54 -18.33
N ASN A 138 28.21 -0.76 -17.34
CA ASN A 138 27.75 -1.28 -16.04
C ASN A 138 26.29 -1.79 -16.03
N TYR A 139 25.61 -1.79 -17.18
CA TYR A 139 24.19 -2.19 -17.25
C TYR A 139 23.91 -3.63 -16.78
N GLU A 140 24.86 -4.56 -16.94
CA GLU A 140 24.72 -5.93 -16.45
C GLU A 140 24.64 -6.00 -14.92
N ALA A 141 25.46 -5.23 -14.22
CA ALA A 141 25.39 -5.14 -12.76
C ALA A 141 24.08 -4.49 -12.29
N GLU A 142 23.56 -3.50 -13.03
CA GLU A 142 22.25 -2.90 -12.73
C GLU A 142 21.11 -3.89 -12.96
N ILE A 143 21.15 -4.70 -14.04
CA ILE A 143 20.20 -5.79 -14.29
C ILE A 143 20.22 -6.78 -13.13
N GLU A 144 21.41 -7.28 -12.75
CA GLU A 144 21.54 -8.24 -11.66
C GLU A 144 21.01 -7.68 -10.34
N ARG A 145 21.37 -6.45 -10.00
CA ARG A 145 20.89 -5.76 -8.80
C ARG A 145 19.37 -5.60 -8.78
N THR A 146 18.78 -5.20 -9.92
CA THR A 146 17.35 -4.96 -10.03
C THR A 146 16.56 -6.26 -9.96
N LEU A 147 17.00 -7.30 -10.69
CA LEU A 147 16.37 -8.61 -10.66
C LEU A 147 16.46 -9.25 -9.26
N THR A 148 17.64 -9.18 -8.63
CA THR A 148 17.80 -9.69 -7.25
C THR A 148 16.92 -8.95 -6.27
N GLY A 149 16.81 -7.63 -6.40
CA GLY A 149 15.92 -6.80 -5.58
C GLY A 149 14.43 -7.15 -5.75
N LEU A 150 14.03 -7.60 -6.94
CA LEU A 150 12.68 -8.08 -7.23
C LEU A 150 12.48 -9.58 -6.91
N GLY A 151 13.47 -10.21 -6.25
CA GLY A 151 13.36 -11.56 -5.69
C GLY A 151 13.85 -12.70 -6.58
N PHE A 152 14.44 -12.41 -7.77
CA PHE A 152 15.04 -13.44 -8.61
C PHE A 152 16.37 -13.89 -8.03
N THR A 153 16.65 -15.19 -8.15
CA THR A 153 17.96 -15.78 -7.86
C THR A 153 18.84 -15.75 -9.11
N ARG A 154 20.16 -15.91 -8.96
CA ARG A 154 21.06 -15.98 -10.10
C ARG A 154 20.75 -17.15 -11.05
N ASP A 155 20.27 -18.24 -10.51
CA ASP A 155 19.87 -19.43 -11.29
C ASP A 155 18.65 -19.15 -12.17
N ASP A 156 17.78 -18.22 -11.77
CA ASP A 156 16.59 -17.84 -12.55
C ASP A 156 16.93 -16.99 -13.77
N PHE A 157 18.09 -16.34 -13.82
CA PHE A 157 18.42 -15.38 -14.89
C PHE A 157 18.52 -16.02 -16.28
N GLU A 158 18.98 -17.27 -16.34
CA GLU A 158 19.15 -18.00 -17.60
C GLU A 158 17.92 -18.90 -17.92
N ARG A 159 16.90 -18.89 -17.07
CA ARG A 159 15.66 -19.67 -17.31
C ARG A 159 14.74 -18.96 -18.30
N PRO A 160 14.03 -19.72 -19.17
CA PRO A 160 13.04 -19.15 -20.09
C PRO A 160 11.86 -18.47 -19.35
N THR A 161 11.43 -17.32 -19.85
CA THR A 161 10.32 -16.56 -19.25
C THR A 161 9.01 -17.34 -19.19
N LYS A 162 8.79 -18.30 -20.09
CA LYS A 162 7.59 -19.17 -20.12
C LYS A 162 7.43 -20.06 -18.88
N GLU A 163 8.52 -20.39 -18.19
CA GLU A 163 8.49 -21.24 -16.98
C GLU A 163 7.96 -20.46 -15.75
N PHE A 164 7.87 -19.14 -15.85
CA PHE A 164 7.46 -18.30 -14.74
C PHE A 164 5.97 -18.01 -14.76
N SER A 165 5.38 -17.93 -13.55
CA SER A 165 3.99 -17.50 -13.37
C SER A 165 3.76 -16.07 -13.80
N GLY A 166 2.48 -15.67 -14.00
CA GLY A 166 2.12 -14.30 -14.38
C GLY A 166 2.71 -13.22 -13.44
N GLY A 167 2.75 -13.50 -12.14
CA GLY A 167 3.34 -12.57 -11.15
C GLY A 167 4.84 -12.40 -11.33
N TRP A 168 5.59 -13.46 -11.62
CA TRP A 168 7.01 -13.36 -11.92
C TRP A 168 7.30 -12.64 -13.23
N ARG A 169 6.46 -12.86 -14.25
CA ARG A 169 6.54 -12.12 -15.53
C ARG A 169 6.31 -10.62 -15.32
N MET A 170 5.38 -10.26 -14.44
CA MET A 170 5.16 -8.86 -14.05
C MET A 170 6.40 -8.22 -13.43
N ARG A 171 7.15 -8.97 -12.59
CA ARG A 171 8.42 -8.50 -12.01
C ARG A 171 9.48 -8.25 -13.08
N ILE A 172 9.56 -9.08 -14.14
CA ILE A 172 10.49 -8.86 -15.26
C ILE A 172 10.15 -7.54 -15.98
N GLU A 173 8.87 -7.27 -16.24
CA GLU A 173 8.46 -6.01 -16.88
C GLU A 173 8.71 -4.80 -15.98
N LEU A 174 8.43 -4.94 -14.68
CA LEU A 174 8.79 -3.90 -13.72
C LEU A 174 10.29 -3.62 -13.76
N ALA A 175 11.15 -4.66 -13.75
CA ALA A 175 12.60 -4.50 -13.89
C ALA A 175 12.97 -3.72 -15.16
N LYS A 176 12.37 -4.06 -16.30
CA LYS A 176 12.63 -3.37 -17.59
C LYS A 176 12.27 -1.88 -17.52
N ILE A 177 11.13 -1.55 -16.91
CA ILE A 177 10.67 -0.17 -16.77
C ILE A 177 11.59 0.62 -15.84
N LEU A 178 11.98 0.05 -14.70
CA LEU A 178 12.88 0.69 -13.74
C LEU A 178 14.28 0.93 -14.32
N LEU A 179 14.81 -0.03 -15.10
CA LEU A 179 16.12 0.05 -15.72
C LEU A 179 16.20 1.09 -16.85
N LYS A 180 15.07 1.40 -17.50
CA LYS A 180 15.01 2.48 -18.50
C LYS A 180 15.21 3.86 -17.89
N LYS A 181 15.06 4.01 -16.57
CA LYS A 181 15.18 5.27 -15.82
C LYS A 181 14.38 6.42 -16.49
N PRO A 182 13.08 6.26 -16.76
CA PRO A 182 12.29 7.30 -17.41
C PRO A 182 12.14 8.52 -16.49
N ASP A 183 11.83 9.69 -17.08
CA ASP A 183 11.59 10.92 -16.31
C ASP A 183 10.32 10.84 -15.47
N VAL A 184 9.31 10.11 -15.95
CA VAL A 184 8.04 9.88 -15.24
C VAL A 184 7.71 8.39 -15.21
N LEU A 185 7.49 7.86 -14.01
CA LEU A 185 7.05 6.48 -13.76
C LEU A 185 5.57 6.47 -13.41
N LEU A 186 4.77 5.76 -14.21
CA LEU A 186 3.35 5.51 -13.97
C LEU A 186 3.17 4.05 -13.57
N LEU A 187 2.83 3.80 -12.30
CA LEU A 187 2.78 2.45 -11.75
C LEU A 187 1.35 2.10 -11.31
N ASP A 188 0.77 1.09 -11.93
CA ASP A 188 -0.58 0.58 -11.61
C ASP A 188 -0.46 -0.74 -10.83
N GLU A 189 -0.70 -0.69 -9.52
CA GLU A 189 -0.61 -1.81 -8.56
C GLU A 189 0.73 -2.57 -8.62
N PRO A 190 1.89 -1.89 -8.48
CA PRO A 190 3.20 -2.54 -8.61
C PRO A 190 3.51 -3.52 -7.46
N THR A 191 2.82 -3.42 -6.34
CA THR A 191 3.00 -4.29 -5.17
C THR A 191 2.31 -5.63 -5.30
N ASN A 192 1.37 -5.79 -6.25
CA ASN A 192 0.71 -7.06 -6.49
C ASN A 192 1.75 -8.10 -6.90
N HIS A 193 1.67 -9.28 -6.30
CA HIS A 193 2.57 -10.42 -6.53
C HIS A 193 4.02 -10.22 -6.06
N LEU A 194 4.36 -9.11 -5.36
CA LEU A 194 5.65 -8.94 -4.71
C LEU A 194 5.59 -9.49 -3.28
N ASP A 195 6.69 -10.09 -2.83
CA ASP A 195 6.88 -10.42 -1.43
C ASP A 195 7.35 -9.18 -0.63
N ILE A 196 7.30 -9.28 0.70
CA ILE A 196 7.61 -8.15 1.60
C ILE A 196 9.01 -7.57 1.34
N GLU A 197 10.00 -8.42 1.05
CA GLU A 197 11.38 -7.97 0.77
C GLU A 197 11.47 -7.20 -0.54
N SER A 198 10.84 -7.72 -1.60
CA SER A 198 10.77 -7.04 -2.90
C SER A 198 10.01 -5.72 -2.82
N ILE A 199 8.95 -5.64 -2.00
CA ILE A 199 8.22 -4.38 -1.75
C ILE A 199 9.14 -3.37 -1.07
N GLN A 200 9.88 -3.76 -0.01
CA GLN A 200 10.81 -2.87 0.69
C GLN A 200 11.94 -2.39 -0.23
N TRP A 201 12.46 -3.28 -1.07
CA TRP A 201 13.47 -2.90 -2.07
C TRP A 201 12.92 -1.88 -3.08
N LEU A 202 11.69 -2.11 -3.58
CA LEU A 202 11.03 -1.19 -4.52
C LEU A 202 10.75 0.17 -3.87
N GLU A 203 10.32 0.21 -2.60
CA GLU A 203 10.18 1.44 -1.81
C GLU A 203 11.48 2.25 -1.82
N GLN A 204 12.58 1.61 -1.44
CA GLN A 204 13.90 2.26 -1.39
C GLN A 204 14.36 2.74 -2.77
N PHE A 205 14.14 1.93 -3.81
CA PHE A 205 14.48 2.28 -5.17
C PHE A 205 13.72 3.53 -5.63
N LEU A 206 12.39 3.58 -5.44
CA LEU A 206 11.55 4.71 -5.85
C LEU A 206 11.86 5.97 -5.03
N VAL A 207 12.17 5.84 -3.75
CA VAL A 207 12.58 6.97 -2.90
C VAL A 207 13.94 7.55 -3.33
N GLN A 208 14.85 6.73 -3.81
CA GLN A 208 16.17 7.18 -4.30
C GLN A 208 16.13 7.66 -5.75
N SER A 209 15.12 7.29 -6.53
CA SER A 209 14.98 7.68 -7.93
C SER A 209 14.77 9.18 -8.08
N SER A 210 15.37 9.76 -9.14
CA SER A 210 15.15 11.15 -9.57
C SER A 210 13.86 11.34 -10.38
N SER A 211 13.23 10.25 -10.85
CA SER A 211 12.00 10.28 -11.65
C SER A 211 10.82 10.81 -10.86
N ALA A 212 9.89 11.48 -11.54
CA ALA A 212 8.56 11.70 -10.99
C ALA A 212 7.80 10.35 -10.97
N VAL A 213 7.00 10.12 -9.95
CA VAL A 213 6.27 8.85 -9.78
C VAL A 213 4.79 9.15 -9.60
N VAL A 214 3.93 8.54 -10.41
CA VAL A 214 2.48 8.49 -10.19
C VAL A 214 2.10 7.04 -9.90
N LEU A 215 1.63 6.80 -8.69
CA LEU A 215 1.44 5.47 -8.11
C LEU A 215 -0.03 5.22 -7.81
N VAL A 216 -0.57 4.11 -8.32
CA VAL A 216 -1.81 3.51 -7.84
C VAL A 216 -1.44 2.26 -7.06
N SER A 217 -1.82 2.17 -5.81
CA SER A 217 -1.63 0.97 -4.98
C SER A 217 -2.68 0.84 -3.90
N HIS A 218 -2.92 -0.38 -3.46
CA HIS A 218 -3.76 -0.72 -2.31
C HIS A 218 -2.93 -1.11 -1.07
N ASP A 219 -1.61 -0.89 -1.08
CA ASP A 219 -0.72 -1.00 0.08
C ASP A 219 -0.47 0.39 0.68
N ARG A 220 -1.10 0.68 1.84
CA ARG A 220 -1.00 1.99 2.51
C ARG A 220 0.42 2.31 2.96
N ALA A 221 1.14 1.31 3.50
CA ALA A 221 2.51 1.50 3.96
C ALA A 221 3.40 1.89 2.78
N PHE A 222 3.26 1.20 1.65
CA PHE A 222 3.98 1.50 0.42
C PHE A 222 3.67 2.91 -0.11
N ILE A 223 2.38 3.27 -0.20
CA ILE A 223 1.97 4.62 -0.61
C ILE A 223 2.60 5.68 0.31
N ASN A 224 2.43 5.54 1.63
CA ASN A 224 2.90 6.53 2.60
C ASN A 224 4.44 6.69 2.62
N ASN A 225 5.18 5.60 2.35
CA ASN A 225 6.64 5.62 2.32
C ASN A 225 7.20 6.23 1.04
N VAL A 226 6.54 6.01 -0.10
CA VAL A 226 7.02 6.44 -1.41
C VAL A 226 6.53 7.84 -1.77
N THR A 227 5.27 8.20 -1.44
CA THR A 227 4.63 9.42 -1.95
C THR A 227 4.67 10.59 -0.96
N ASN A 228 4.64 11.80 -1.52
CA ASN A 228 4.60 13.05 -0.77
C ASN A 228 3.40 13.94 -1.14
N ARG A 229 2.59 13.51 -2.11
CA ARG A 229 1.41 14.20 -2.61
C ARG A 229 0.33 13.18 -2.95
N THR A 230 -0.93 13.51 -2.69
CA THR A 230 -2.06 12.61 -2.93
C THR A 230 -3.08 13.28 -3.82
N LEU A 231 -3.42 12.63 -4.94
CA LEU A 231 -4.53 13.02 -5.82
C LEU A 231 -5.69 12.05 -5.58
N GLU A 232 -6.80 12.56 -5.10
CA GLU A 232 -8.01 11.78 -4.87
C GLU A 232 -8.99 11.94 -6.03
N VAL A 233 -9.44 10.82 -6.60
CA VAL A 233 -10.49 10.78 -7.61
C VAL A 233 -11.82 10.51 -6.93
N VAL A 234 -12.68 11.53 -6.88
CA VAL A 234 -14.00 11.48 -6.22
C VAL A 234 -15.05 12.11 -7.11
N CYS A 235 -16.19 11.44 -7.32
CA CYS A 235 -17.35 11.94 -8.09
C CYS A 235 -16.97 12.54 -9.46
N GLY A 236 -15.97 11.97 -10.14
CA GLY A 236 -15.50 12.43 -11.45
C GLY A 236 -14.59 13.66 -11.43
N HIS A 237 -14.21 14.16 -10.26
CA HIS A 237 -13.24 15.25 -10.07
C HIS A 237 -11.97 14.72 -9.44
N VAL A 238 -10.90 15.50 -9.52
CA VAL A 238 -9.62 15.22 -8.84
C VAL A 238 -9.34 16.30 -7.81
N GLU A 239 -9.13 15.87 -6.58
CA GLU A 239 -8.74 16.71 -5.47
C GLU A 239 -7.24 16.53 -5.18
N ASP A 240 -6.51 17.63 -5.06
CA ASP A 240 -5.06 17.65 -4.88
C ASP A 240 -4.69 17.99 -3.45
N TYR A 241 -4.09 17.03 -2.75
CA TYR A 241 -3.58 17.18 -1.39
C TYR A 241 -2.04 17.11 -1.42
N LYS A 242 -1.38 18.23 -1.13
CA LYS A 242 0.08 18.34 -1.09
C LYS A 242 0.67 17.79 0.23
N VAL A 243 0.20 16.61 0.62
CA VAL A 243 0.58 15.93 1.85
C VAL A 243 0.71 14.42 1.62
N LYS A 244 1.36 13.73 2.55
CA LYS A 244 1.47 12.27 2.55
C LYS A 244 0.13 11.61 2.80
N TYR A 245 0.04 10.32 2.44
CA TYR A 245 -1.22 9.57 2.49
C TYR A 245 -1.88 9.54 3.88
N ASN A 246 -1.12 9.36 4.95
CA ASN A 246 -1.69 9.34 6.31
C ASN A 246 -2.28 10.70 6.72
N GLU A 247 -1.62 11.80 6.38
CA GLU A 247 -2.12 13.14 6.63
C GLU A 247 -3.36 13.45 5.77
N TYR A 248 -3.34 12.98 4.50
CA TYR A 248 -4.50 13.08 3.62
C TYR A 248 -5.75 12.42 4.22
N LEU A 249 -5.64 11.25 4.86
CA LEU A 249 -6.78 10.58 5.48
C LEU A 249 -7.45 11.44 6.55
N VAL A 250 -6.66 12.20 7.33
CA VAL A 250 -7.18 13.14 8.34
C VAL A 250 -7.89 14.31 7.66
N LEU A 251 -7.23 14.97 6.70
CA LEU A 251 -7.80 16.11 5.97
C LEU A 251 -9.06 15.72 5.19
N ARG A 252 -9.07 14.53 4.58
CA ARG A 252 -10.26 13.98 3.90
C ARG A 252 -11.45 13.85 4.84
N LYS A 253 -11.22 13.33 6.05
CA LYS A 253 -12.27 13.17 7.06
C LYS A 253 -12.85 14.53 7.47
N GLU A 254 -12.01 15.51 7.76
CA GLU A 254 -12.43 16.87 8.12
C GLU A 254 -13.22 17.52 6.98
N ARG A 255 -12.72 17.44 5.75
CA ARG A 255 -13.38 18.00 4.57
C ARG A 255 -14.74 17.34 4.33
N ARG A 256 -14.82 16.03 4.46
CA ARG A 256 -16.08 15.29 4.33
C ARG A 256 -17.11 15.72 5.38
N GLU A 257 -16.71 15.90 6.64
CA GLU A 257 -17.60 16.42 7.69
C GLU A 257 -18.11 17.82 7.34
N GLN A 258 -17.26 18.68 6.79
CA GLN A 258 -17.66 20.01 6.32
C GLN A 258 -18.65 19.92 5.14
N GLN A 259 -18.39 19.07 4.16
CA GLN A 259 -19.29 18.84 3.02
C GLN A 259 -20.64 18.29 3.47
N LEU A 260 -20.67 17.34 4.41
CA LEU A 260 -21.89 16.77 4.94
C LEU A 260 -22.74 17.85 5.63
N ARG A 261 -22.13 18.66 6.49
CA ARG A 261 -22.81 19.80 7.14
C ARG A 261 -23.34 20.80 6.13
N ALA A 262 -22.56 21.11 5.09
CA ALA A 262 -22.99 22.00 4.00
C ALA A 262 -24.18 21.40 3.24
N TYR A 263 -24.15 20.11 2.92
CA TYR A 263 -25.25 19.38 2.28
C TYR A 263 -26.53 19.39 3.15
N GLU A 264 -26.42 19.06 4.43
CA GLU A 264 -27.56 19.08 5.36
C GLU A 264 -28.19 20.48 5.45
N ASN A 265 -27.36 21.52 5.53
CA ASN A 265 -27.84 22.90 5.53
C ASN A 265 -28.54 23.27 4.21
N GLN A 266 -27.94 22.88 3.06
CA GLN A 266 -28.55 23.09 1.75
C GLN A 266 -29.89 22.35 1.61
N GLN A 267 -29.96 21.08 2.05
CA GLN A 267 -31.20 20.30 2.02
C GLN A 267 -32.30 20.95 2.88
N LYS A 268 -31.93 21.47 4.06
CA LYS A 268 -32.84 22.21 4.92
C LYS A 268 -33.35 23.48 4.25
N GLU A 269 -32.47 24.27 3.63
CA GLU A 269 -32.86 25.48 2.89
C GLU A 269 -33.78 25.16 1.71
N ILE A 270 -33.50 24.08 0.97
CA ILE A 270 -34.34 23.58 -0.13
C ILE A 270 -35.72 23.15 0.41
N ALA A 271 -35.77 22.43 1.53
CA ALA A 271 -37.02 21.97 2.13
C ALA A 271 -37.88 23.17 2.63
N ASP A 272 -37.25 24.13 3.32
CA ASP A 272 -37.92 25.35 3.80
C ASP A 272 -38.44 26.20 2.63
N THR A 273 -37.65 26.31 1.55
CA THR A 273 -38.06 27.05 0.34
C THR A 273 -39.23 26.34 -0.35
N LYS A 274 -39.21 25.01 -0.47
CA LYS A 274 -40.33 24.23 -1.06
C LYS A 274 -41.59 24.37 -0.18
N ALA A 275 -41.48 24.25 1.13
CA ALA A 275 -42.61 24.44 2.04
C ALA A 275 -43.20 25.86 1.93
N PHE A 276 -42.38 26.91 1.81
CA PHE A 276 -42.83 28.25 1.57
C PHE A 276 -43.61 28.38 0.22
N ILE A 277 -43.06 27.80 -0.86
CA ILE A 277 -43.71 27.81 -2.18
C ILE A 277 -45.06 27.12 -2.12
N GLU A 278 -45.17 25.93 -1.51
CA GLU A 278 -46.44 25.20 -1.38
C GLU A 278 -47.48 25.96 -0.57
N ARG A 279 -47.07 26.54 0.56
CA ARG A 279 -47.97 27.27 1.47
C ARG A 279 -48.56 28.52 0.83
N PHE A 280 -47.79 29.23 -0.01
CA PHE A 280 -48.19 30.53 -0.58
C PHE A 280 -48.49 30.49 -2.07
N ARG A 281 -48.48 29.33 -2.71
CA ARG A 281 -48.63 29.11 -4.17
C ARG A 281 -49.91 29.74 -4.73
N TYR A 282 -51.00 29.74 -3.97
CA TYR A 282 -52.29 30.20 -4.41
C TYR A 282 -52.64 31.63 -3.90
N GLN A 283 -51.75 32.31 -3.19
CA GLN A 283 -51.99 33.67 -2.72
C GLN A 283 -51.50 34.72 -3.71
N ALA A 284 -52.45 35.45 -4.33
CA ALA A 284 -52.16 36.46 -5.34
C ALA A 284 -51.20 37.57 -4.83
N THR A 285 -51.29 37.99 -3.58
CA THR A 285 -50.43 38.99 -2.95
C THR A 285 -48.98 38.58 -2.79
N LYS A 286 -48.70 37.28 -2.82
CA LYS A 286 -47.36 36.72 -2.69
C LYS A 286 -46.79 36.09 -3.95
N ALA A 287 -47.50 36.19 -5.09
CA ALA A 287 -47.11 35.57 -6.34
C ALA A 287 -45.70 35.95 -6.82
N VAL A 288 -45.29 37.21 -6.67
CA VAL A 288 -43.95 37.69 -7.02
C VAL A 288 -42.87 37.06 -6.14
N GLN A 289 -43.13 36.94 -4.83
CA GLN A 289 -42.18 36.31 -3.90
C GLN A 289 -42.06 34.81 -4.14
N VAL A 290 -43.15 34.13 -4.45
CA VAL A 290 -43.17 32.69 -4.80
C VAL A 290 -42.36 32.45 -6.09
N GLN A 291 -42.56 33.26 -7.13
CA GLN A 291 -41.80 33.14 -8.36
C GLN A 291 -40.28 33.40 -8.15
N GLN A 292 -39.97 34.38 -7.33
CA GLN A 292 -38.57 34.65 -6.98
C GLN A 292 -37.91 33.44 -6.25
N ARG A 293 -38.63 32.82 -5.32
CA ARG A 293 -38.16 31.62 -4.62
C ARG A 293 -38.01 30.40 -5.53
N ILE A 294 -38.93 30.21 -6.49
CA ILE A 294 -38.80 29.16 -7.53
C ILE A 294 -37.52 29.38 -8.35
N ARG A 295 -37.28 30.61 -8.83
CA ARG A 295 -36.06 30.92 -9.59
C ARG A 295 -34.77 30.73 -8.74
N GLN A 296 -34.82 31.00 -7.43
CA GLN A 296 -33.69 30.72 -6.52
C GLN A 296 -33.47 29.23 -6.42
N LEU A 297 -34.52 28.43 -6.26
CA LEU A 297 -34.44 26.98 -6.15
C LEU A 297 -33.89 26.33 -7.42
N GLU A 298 -34.27 26.84 -8.61
CA GLU A 298 -33.74 26.37 -9.90
C GLU A 298 -32.26 26.68 -10.11
N LYS A 299 -31.70 27.67 -9.41
CA LYS A 299 -30.28 28.06 -9.46
C LYS A 299 -29.41 27.33 -8.46
N ILE A 300 -30.01 26.61 -7.51
CA ILE A 300 -29.22 25.84 -6.52
C ILE A 300 -28.58 24.66 -7.22
N VAL A 301 -27.27 24.63 -7.24
CA VAL A 301 -26.49 23.46 -7.65
C VAL A 301 -26.44 22.50 -6.47
N PRO A 302 -26.97 21.26 -6.59
CA PRO A 302 -26.91 20.30 -5.51
C PRO A 302 -25.47 20.00 -5.12
N ILE A 303 -25.18 20.01 -3.82
CA ILE A 303 -23.88 19.56 -3.31
C ILE A 303 -23.85 18.03 -3.43
N GLU A 304 -22.96 17.50 -4.24
CA GLU A 304 -22.70 16.07 -4.31
C GLU A 304 -21.86 15.66 -3.12
N VAL A 305 -22.37 14.76 -2.29
CA VAL A 305 -21.64 14.15 -1.18
C VAL A 305 -21.36 12.72 -1.55
N ASP A 306 -20.12 12.29 -1.40
CA ASP A 306 -19.72 10.90 -1.61
C ASP A 306 -20.56 9.97 -0.71
N GLU A 307 -21.08 8.89 -1.27
CA GLU A 307 -21.91 7.93 -0.53
C GLU A 307 -21.20 7.48 0.74
N VAL A 308 -21.97 7.32 1.81
CA VAL A 308 -21.46 6.94 3.13
C VAL A 308 -20.60 5.70 3.01
N ASP A 309 -19.36 5.85 3.42
CA ASP A 309 -18.44 4.72 3.57
C ASP A 309 -18.94 3.89 4.76
N ASN A 310 -19.71 2.85 4.48
CA ASN A 310 -20.24 1.94 5.50
C ASN A 310 -19.13 1.01 6.04
N SER A 311 -17.89 1.48 6.10
CA SER A 311 -16.73 0.76 6.64
C SER A 311 -16.87 0.38 8.13
N ALA A 312 -17.91 0.87 8.82
CA ALA A 312 -18.22 0.54 10.22
C ALA A 312 -19.10 -0.69 10.39
N MET A 313 -19.25 -1.54 9.37
CA MET A 313 -20.05 -2.73 9.47
C MET A 313 -19.35 -3.81 10.32
N HIS A 314 -19.90 -4.13 11.48
CA HIS A 314 -19.46 -5.27 12.29
C HIS A 314 -20.04 -6.57 11.73
N LEU A 315 -19.24 -7.30 10.96
CA LEU A 315 -19.58 -8.64 10.50
C LEU A 315 -19.57 -9.58 11.71
N LYS A 316 -20.68 -10.27 11.95
CA LYS A 316 -20.75 -11.35 12.96
C LYS A 316 -20.67 -12.68 12.25
N PHE A 317 -19.65 -13.47 12.59
CA PHE A 317 -19.57 -14.84 12.09
C PHE A 317 -20.72 -15.70 12.64
N PRO A 318 -21.23 -16.66 11.84
CA PRO A 318 -22.21 -17.61 12.33
C PRO A 318 -21.62 -18.45 13.48
N PRO A 319 -22.43 -18.83 14.47
CA PRO A 319 -21.97 -19.68 15.56
C PRO A 319 -21.53 -21.04 15.02
N CYS A 320 -20.34 -21.47 15.45
CA CYS A 320 -19.76 -22.76 15.09
C CYS A 320 -19.45 -23.61 16.33
N LEU A 321 -19.35 -24.93 16.15
CA LEU A 321 -18.92 -25.83 17.20
C LEU A 321 -17.49 -25.50 17.67
N ARG A 322 -17.25 -25.57 18.98
CA ARG A 322 -15.92 -25.31 19.53
C ARG A 322 -14.94 -26.39 19.08
N SER A 323 -13.81 -25.97 18.46
CA SER A 323 -12.73 -26.88 18.11
C SER A 323 -11.94 -27.38 19.31
N GLY A 324 -11.15 -28.44 19.13
CA GLY A 324 -10.14 -28.84 20.11
C GLY A 324 -9.11 -27.74 20.39
N ASP A 325 -8.26 -27.93 21.42
CA ASP A 325 -7.29 -26.89 21.84
C ASP A 325 -6.15 -26.67 20.85
N TYR A 326 -5.89 -27.64 19.99
CA TYR A 326 -4.89 -27.60 18.93
C TYR A 326 -5.53 -27.95 17.57
N PRO A 327 -6.03 -26.96 16.84
CA PRO A 327 -6.66 -27.18 15.53
C PRO A 327 -5.71 -27.75 14.49
N VAL A 328 -4.43 -27.39 14.51
CA VAL A 328 -3.43 -27.89 13.56
C VAL A 328 -2.14 -28.23 14.31
N ILE A 329 -1.66 -29.46 14.10
CA ILE A 329 -0.36 -29.92 14.61
C ILE A 329 0.40 -30.55 13.43
N CYS A 330 1.56 -30.01 13.11
CA CYS A 330 2.52 -30.59 12.18
C CYS A 330 3.74 -31.07 12.97
N ASP A 331 4.18 -32.28 12.73
CA ASP A 331 5.36 -32.90 13.37
C ASP A 331 6.21 -33.55 12.30
N ASP A 332 7.41 -33.01 12.09
CA ASP A 332 8.38 -33.48 11.11
C ASP A 332 7.83 -33.58 9.67
N LEU A 333 7.12 -32.53 9.25
CA LEU A 333 6.45 -32.50 7.95
C LEU A 333 7.44 -32.17 6.83
N ARG A 334 7.41 -32.96 5.75
CA ARG A 334 8.21 -32.78 4.55
C ARG A 334 7.36 -32.83 3.28
N LYS A 335 7.72 -32.00 2.31
CA LYS A 335 7.09 -31.99 0.98
C LYS A 335 8.12 -31.86 -0.12
N ASP A 336 8.07 -32.80 -1.07
CA ASP A 336 8.88 -32.81 -2.28
C ASP A 336 8.00 -32.77 -3.52
N TYR A 337 8.47 -32.10 -4.58
CA TYR A 337 7.94 -32.18 -5.94
C TYR A 337 9.06 -32.70 -6.85
N GLY A 338 9.05 -34.00 -7.12
CA GLY A 338 10.13 -34.66 -7.86
C GLY A 338 11.45 -34.55 -7.10
N SER A 339 12.46 -33.89 -7.69
CA SER A 339 13.77 -33.66 -7.07
C SER A 339 13.82 -32.39 -6.21
N HIS A 340 12.77 -31.56 -6.23
CA HIS A 340 12.75 -30.29 -5.51
C HIS A 340 12.06 -30.43 -4.15
N THR A 341 12.82 -30.24 -3.08
CA THR A 341 12.28 -30.19 -1.71
C THR A 341 11.78 -28.77 -1.43
N VAL A 342 10.47 -28.65 -1.14
CA VAL A 342 9.84 -27.36 -0.83
C VAL A 342 10.09 -26.98 0.60
N PHE A 343 9.87 -27.91 1.52
CA PHE A 343 10.20 -27.75 2.94
C PHE A 343 10.49 -29.12 3.58
N ASP A 344 11.32 -29.09 4.61
CA ASP A 344 11.75 -30.27 5.35
C ASP A 344 11.77 -30.02 6.86
N HIS A 345 11.45 -31.05 7.65
CA HIS A 345 11.42 -30.98 9.11
C HIS A 345 10.54 -29.86 9.68
N VAL A 346 9.37 -29.58 9.06
CA VAL A 346 8.48 -28.55 9.57
C VAL A 346 7.69 -29.06 10.77
N THR A 347 7.95 -28.43 11.93
CA THR A 347 7.21 -28.68 13.17
C THR A 347 6.56 -27.37 13.62
N LEU A 348 5.21 -27.36 13.67
CA LEU A 348 4.44 -26.21 14.13
C LEU A 348 3.16 -26.66 14.84
N THR A 349 2.72 -25.87 15.79
CA THR A 349 1.48 -26.12 16.53
C THR A 349 0.70 -24.82 16.66
N ILE A 350 -0.53 -24.83 16.16
CA ILE A 350 -1.44 -23.71 16.23
C ILE A 350 -2.49 -23.99 17.32
N LYS A 351 -2.63 -23.07 18.27
CA LYS A 351 -3.62 -23.16 19.35
C LYS A 351 -4.95 -22.54 18.91
N ARG A 352 -6.03 -23.00 19.55
CA ARG A 352 -7.35 -22.43 19.31
C ARG A 352 -7.37 -20.93 19.66
N GLY A 353 -8.00 -20.14 18.79
CA GLY A 353 -8.11 -18.69 18.93
C GLY A 353 -6.88 -17.90 18.51
N GLU A 354 -5.74 -18.57 18.20
CA GLU A 354 -4.58 -17.88 17.65
C GLU A 354 -4.86 -17.40 16.22
N LYS A 355 -4.36 -16.20 15.92
CA LYS A 355 -4.33 -15.65 14.56
C LYS A 355 -2.88 -15.58 14.13
N VAL A 356 -2.51 -16.41 13.16
CA VAL A 356 -1.11 -16.58 12.74
C VAL A 356 -0.92 -16.15 11.29
N ALA A 357 0.22 -15.52 11.00
CA ALA A 357 0.62 -15.18 9.65
C ALA A 357 1.67 -16.17 9.11
N PHE A 358 1.53 -16.57 7.86
CA PHE A 358 2.57 -17.25 7.09
C PHE A 358 3.23 -16.24 6.15
N VAL A 359 4.52 -15.95 6.38
CA VAL A 359 5.30 -14.98 5.62
C VAL A 359 6.55 -15.62 5.03
N GLY A 360 7.16 -15.00 4.04
CA GLY A 360 8.37 -15.48 3.36
C GLY A 360 8.31 -15.18 1.87
N LYS A 361 9.39 -15.46 1.15
CA LYS A 361 9.48 -15.23 -0.31
C LYS A 361 8.44 -16.03 -1.07
N ASN A 362 8.16 -15.59 -2.29
CA ASN A 362 7.28 -16.34 -3.18
C ASN A 362 8.00 -17.62 -3.63
N GLY A 363 7.26 -18.75 -3.58
CA GLY A 363 7.83 -20.07 -3.89
C GLY A 363 8.33 -20.89 -2.69
N GLU A 364 8.47 -20.29 -1.49
CA GLU A 364 8.96 -20.95 -0.27
C GLU A 364 7.95 -21.92 0.40
N GLY A 365 6.85 -22.24 -0.28
CA GLY A 365 5.96 -23.31 0.16
C GLY A 365 4.80 -22.91 1.08
N LYS A 366 4.51 -21.62 1.28
CA LYS A 366 3.38 -21.14 2.10
C LYS A 366 2.05 -21.78 1.71
N SER A 367 1.62 -21.58 0.46
CA SER A 367 0.38 -22.19 -0.07
C SER A 367 0.48 -23.72 -0.18
N THR A 368 1.68 -24.28 -0.31
CA THR A 368 1.91 -25.72 -0.29
C THR A 368 1.59 -26.32 1.08
N LEU A 369 2.04 -25.67 2.16
CA LEU A 369 1.70 -26.10 3.52
C LEU A 369 0.19 -26.00 3.78
N VAL A 370 -0.46 -24.91 3.32
CA VAL A 370 -1.92 -24.78 3.40
C VAL A 370 -2.62 -25.94 2.68
N LYS A 371 -2.20 -26.30 1.47
CA LYS A 371 -2.76 -27.46 0.73
C LYS A 371 -2.50 -28.81 1.44
N CYS A 372 -1.37 -28.95 2.14
CA CYS A 372 -1.14 -30.12 3.01
C CYS A 372 -2.14 -30.17 4.18
N ILE A 373 -2.39 -29.01 4.82
CA ILE A 373 -3.39 -28.89 5.91
C ILE A 373 -4.79 -29.23 5.40
N MET A 374 -5.14 -28.80 4.17
CA MET A 374 -6.40 -29.14 3.52
C MET A 374 -6.49 -30.60 3.09
N GLY A 375 -5.39 -31.36 3.07
CA GLY A 375 -5.33 -32.73 2.59
C GLY A 375 -5.42 -32.87 1.06
N GLU A 376 -5.22 -31.78 0.32
CA GLU A 376 -5.28 -31.77 -1.16
C GLU A 376 -4.05 -32.40 -1.81
N ILE A 377 -2.90 -32.37 -1.13
CA ILE A 377 -1.64 -32.90 -1.67
C ILE A 377 -0.96 -33.85 -0.68
N PRO A 378 -0.30 -34.93 -1.16
CA PRO A 378 0.42 -35.85 -0.32
C PRO A 378 1.69 -35.21 0.28
N TYR A 379 2.03 -35.62 1.51
CA TYR A 379 3.19 -35.19 2.26
C TYR A 379 3.80 -36.34 3.05
N THR A 380 4.99 -36.16 3.59
CA THR A 380 5.66 -37.10 4.50
C THR A 380 5.71 -36.47 5.90
N GLY A 381 5.65 -37.28 6.96
CA GLY A 381 5.58 -36.80 8.33
C GLY A 381 4.19 -36.91 8.95
N LYS A 382 3.92 -36.22 10.06
CA LYS A 382 2.64 -36.27 10.77
C LYS A 382 1.96 -34.91 10.74
N LEU A 383 0.77 -34.88 10.17
CA LEU A 383 -0.14 -33.74 10.23
C LEU A 383 -1.47 -34.18 10.85
N LYS A 384 -1.86 -33.55 11.93
CA LYS A 384 -3.08 -33.87 12.65
C LYS A 384 -3.99 -32.64 12.71
N ILE A 385 -5.19 -32.78 12.20
CA ILE A 385 -6.27 -31.81 12.38
C ILE A 385 -6.99 -32.17 13.69
N GLY A 386 -7.25 -31.15 14.50
CA GLY A 386 -7.89 -31.30 15.80
C GLY A 386 -9.32 -31.78 15.71
N HIS A 387 -9.90 -32.15 16.87
CA HIS A 387 -11.29 -32.59 16.93
C HIS A 387 -12.25 -31.44 16.66
N ASN A 388 -13.35 -31.70 15.97
CA ASN A 388 -14.41 -30.75 15.61
C ASN A 388 -13.89 -29.50 14.82
N VAL A 389 -12.80 -29.63 14.09
CA VAL A 389 -12.30 -28.54 13.25
C VAL A 389 -13.12 -28.50 11.96
N GLN A 390 -13.75 -27.36 11.71
CA GLN A 390 -14.42 -27.01 10.46
C GLN A 390 -13.60 -25.94 9.75
N ILE A 391 -13.01 -26.30 8.62
CA ILE A 391 -12.07 -25.44 7.89
C ILE A 391 -12.84 -24.64 6.85
N GLY A 392 -12.69 -23.31 6.91
CA GLY A 392 -13.04 -22.42 5.81
C GLY A 392 -11.75 -22.01 5.09
N TYR A 393 -11.65 -22.31 3.82
CA TYR A 393 -10.47 -21.99 3.03
C TYR A 393 -10.78 -21.02 1.91
N PHE A 394 -10.03 -19.94 1.86
CA PHE A 394 -10.02 -18.99 0.75
C PHE A 394 -8.75 -19.19 -0.08
N ALA A 395 -8.91 -19.83 -1.24
CA ALA A 395 -7.83 -20.02 -2.21
C ALA A 395 -7.81 -18.93 -3.27
N GLN A 396 -6.66 -18.66 -3.83
CA GLN A 396 -6.48 -17.71 -4.92
C GLN A 396 -7.41 -17.96 -6.14
N ASN A 397 -7.81 -19.22 -6.38
CA ASN A 397 -8.66 -19.63 -7.51
C ASN A 397 -10.12 -19.93 -7.14
N GLN A 398 -10.55 -19.66 -5.92
CA GLN A 398 -11.89 -20.02 -5.43
C GLN A 398 -13.02 -19.23 -6.12
N ALA A 399 -12.70 -18.11 -6.72
CA ALA A 399 -13.61 -17.34 -7.58
C ALA A 399 -14.22 -18.13 -8.76
N GLN A 400 -13.58 -19.23 -9.17
CA GLN A 400 -14.05 -20.09 -10.26
C GLN A 400 -15.14 -21.08 -9.83
N LEU A 401 -15.36 -21.27 -8.52
CA LEU A 401 -16.34 -22.18 -7.96
C LEU A 401 -17.73 -21.56 -7.77
N LEU A 402 -17.89 -20.30 -8.11
CA LEU A 402 -19.17 -19.60 -8.03
C LEU A 402 -20.09 -20.03 -9.18
N ASP A 403 -21.39 -20.15 -8.89
CA ASP A 403 -22.41 -20.44 -9.91
C ASP A 403 -22.68 -19.19 -10.76
N ASP A 404 -22.34 -19.27 -12.03
CA ASP A 404 -22.47 -18.19 -13.01
C ASP A 404 -23.92 -17.83 -13.37
N SER A 405 -24.89 -18.68 -13.05
CA SER A 405 -26.28 -18.55 -13.46
C SER A 405 -27.14 -17.68 -12.54
N ILE A 406 -26.75 -17.58 -11.26
CA ILE A 406 -27.50 -16.89 -10.21
C ILE A 406 -27.01 -15.42 -10.01
N SER A 407 -27.78 -14.64 -9.27
CA SER A 407 -27.39 -13.25 -8.95
C SER A 407 -26.37 -13.22 -7.80
N ILE A 408 -25.73 -12.07 -7.61
CA ILE A 408 -24.85 -11.83 -6.46
C ILE A 408 -25.63 -11.98 -5.16
N TYR A 409 -26.83 -11.39 -5.11
CA TYR A 409 -27.71 -11.47 -3.94
C TYR A 409 -28.06 -12.90 -3.61
N ASP A 410 -28.53 -13.68 -4.60
CA ASP A 410 -28.91 -15.09 -4.41
C ASP A 410 -27.73 -15.95 -3.95
N THR A 411 -26.52 -15.68 -4.44
CA THR A 411 -25.29 -16.37 -4.00
C THR A 411 -25.08 -16.25 -2.50
N ILE A 412 -25.35 -15.09 -1.94
CA ILE A 412 -25.17 -14.81 -0.51
C ILE A 412 -26.36 -15.28 0.30
N ASP A 413 -27.61 -15.12 -0.23
CA ASP A 413 -28.84 -15.56 0.47
C ASP A 413 -28.85 -17.09 0.70
N GLN A 414 -28.26 -17.89 -0.20
CA GLN A 414 -28.12 -19.33 -0.03
C GLN A 414 -27.28 -19.73 1.18
N VAL A 415 -26.34 -18.91 1.61
CA VAL A 415 -25.38 -19.23 2.68
C VAL A 415 -25.72 -18.46 3.96
N ALA A 416 -26.33 -17.27 3.83
CA ALA A 416 -26.65 -16.43 4.95
C ALA A 416 -27.71 -17.08 5.87
N THR A 417 -27.42 -17.13 7.19
CA THR A 417 -28.30 -17.69 8.21
C THR A 417 -28.63 -16.67 9.29
N GLY A 418 -29.81 -16.81 9.94
CA GLY A 418 -30.24 -15.97 11.06
C GLY A 418 -30.27 -14.48 10.75
N ASP A 419 -29.75 -13.65 11.68
CA ASP A 419 -29.75 -12.19 11.59
C ASP A 419 -28.94 -11.64 10.39
N MET A 420 -27.98 -12.41 9.88
CA MET A 420 -27.16 -11.99 8.73
C MET A 420 -27.97 -11.94 7.44
N ARG A 421 -29.02 -12.76 7.31
CA ARG A 421 -29.92 -12.71 6.16
C ARG A 421 -30.63 -11.36 6.01
N LEU A 422 -30.94 -10.71 7.13
CA LEU A 422 -31.55 -9.37 7.12
C LEU A 422 -30.57 -8.25 6.74
N LYS A 423 -29.26 -8.53 6.81
CA LYS A 423 -28.18 -7.56 6.55
C LYS A 423 -27.41 -7.82 5.27
N ILE A 424 -27.94 -8.69 4.38
CA ILE A 424 -27.24 -9.03 3.13
C ILE A 424 -26.93 -7.79 2.30
N ASN A 425 -27.86 -6.83 2.17
CA ASN A 425 -27.65 -5.62 1.40
C ASN A 425 -26.56 -4.72 1.99
N ASP A 426 -26.50 -4.61 3.33
CA ASP A 426 -25.46 -3.85 4.02
C ASP A 426 -24.09 -4.52 3.83
N LEU A 427 -24.05 -5.85 3.93
CA LEU A 427 -22.84 -6.64 3.70
C LEU A 427 -22.34 -6.50 2.26
N LEU A 428 -23.24 -6.66 1.28
CA LEU A 428 -22.92 -6.46 -0.12
C LEU A 428 -22.45 -5.03 -0.38
N GLY A 429 -23.08 -4.05 0.23
CA GLY A 429 -22.66 -2.63 0.15
C GLY A 429 -21.25 -2.40 0.69
N ALA A 430 -20.89 -3.00 1.84
CA ALA A 430 -19.56 -2.89 2.44
C ALA A 430 -18.44 -3.46 1.54
N PHE A 431 -18.77 -4.45 0.70
CA PHE A 431 -17.87 -5.01 -0.30
C PHE A 431 -18.13 -4.51 -1.72
N MET A 432 -18.77 -3.33 -1.88
CA MET A 432 -19.02 -2.64 -3.14
C MET A 432 -19.96 -3.38 -4.13
N PHE A 433 -20.90 -4.16 -3.61
CA PHE A 433 -21.97 -4.78 -4.39
C PHE A 433 -23.35 -4.18 -4.06
N GLY A 434 -23.40 -2.90 -3.64
CA GLY A 434 -24.65 -2.25 -3.23
C GLY A 434 -25.57 -1.91 -4.40
N GLY A 435 -26.88 -1.72 -4.11
CA GLY A 435 -27.90 -1.28 -5.05
C GLY A 435 -28.14 -2.26 -6.20
N GLU A 436 -28.30 -1.73 -7.42
CA GLU A 436 -28.58 -2.52 -8.63
C GLU A 436 -27.48 -3.55 -8.99
N ILE A 437 -26.24 -3.39 -8.43
CA ILE A 437 -25.15 -4.32 -8.68
C ILE A 437 -25.45 -5.68 -8.06
N ALA A 438 -26.14 -5.72 -6.91
CA ALA A 438 -26.50 -6.97 -6.23
C ALA A 438 -27.38 -7.90 -7.06
N GLU A 439 -28.17 -7.36 -8.00
CA GLU A 439 -29.05 -8.12 -8.87
C GLU A 439 -28.34 -8.68 -10.13
N LYS A 440 -27.11 -8.24 -10.40
CA LYS A 440 -26.33 -8.75 -11.54
C LYS A 440 -25.98 -10.23 -11.35
N LYS A 441 -25.96 -10.98 -12.45
CA LYS A 441 -25.52 -12.36 -12.46
C LYS A 441 -24.01 -12.47 -12.30
N VAL A 442 -23.56 -13.50 -11.59
CA VAL A 442 -22.15 -13.76 -11.29
C VAL A 442 -21.29 -13.84 -12.57
N LYS A 443 -21.83 -14.35 -13.69
CA LYS A 443 -21.11 -14.44 -14.98
C LYS A 443 -20.59 -13.11 -15.52
N PHE A 444 -21.20 -11.96 -15.13
CA PHE A 444 -20.80 -10.63 -15.60
C PHE A 444 -19.75 -9.96 -14.72
N LEU A 445 -19.33 -10.64 -13.63
CA LEU A 445 -18.34 -10.13 -12.72
C LEU A 445 -16.93 -10.28 -13.26
N SER A 446 -16.09 -9.29 -13.02
CA SER A 446 -14.65 -9.37 -13.20
C SER A 446 -14.03 -10.37 -12.21
N GLY A 447 -12.78 -10.82 -12.48
CA GLY A 447 -12.09 -11.75 -11.59
C GLY A 447 -11.96 -11.23 -10.15
N GLY A 448 -11.66 -9.95 -9.97
CA GLY A 448 -11.58 -9.33 -8.64
C GLY A 448 -12.93 -9.22 -7.93
N GLU A 449 -14.02 -8.95 -8.65
CA GLU A 449 -15.38 -8.96 -8.09
C GLU A 449 -15.80 -10.38 -7.69
N ARG A 450 -15.50 -11.39 -8.49
CA ARG A 450 -15.73 -12.79 -8.12
C ARG A 450 -14.97 -13.20 -6.86
N SER A 451 -13.70 -12.80 -6.73
CA SER A 451 -12.91 -13.05 -5.51
C SER A 451 -13.55 -12.40 -4.29
N ARG A 452 -14.01 -11.15 -4.38
CA ARG A 452 -14.72 -10.48 -3.29
C ARG A 452 -16.02 -11.21 -2.90
N LEU A 453 -16.81 -11.61 -3.88
CA LEU A 453 -18.06 -12.35 -3.64
C LEU A 453 -17.79 -13.70 -2.96
N SER A 454 -16.77 -14.43 -3.40
CA SER A 454 -16.34 -15.69 -2.79
C SER A 454 -15.86 -15.49 -1.34
N MET A 455 -15.18 -14.38 -1.06
CA MET A 455 -14.78 -14.01 0.31
C MET A 455 -15.99 -13.78 1.20
N ILE A 456 -16.98 -13.01 0.75
CA ILE A 456 -18.21 -12.76 1.50
C ILE A 456 -18.92 -14.08 1.81
N LYS A 457 -19.04 -14.96 0.83
CA LYS A 457 -19.64 -16.29 0.98
C LYS A 457 -18.95 -17.08 2.10
N LEU A 458 -17.61 -17.14 2.08
CA LEU A 458 -16.83 -17.85 3.09
C LEU A 458 -17.03 -17.29 4.51
N LEU A 459 -17.09 -15.95 4.65
CA LEU A 459 -17.29 -15.31 5.96
C LEU A 459 -18.65 -15.58 6.57
N LEU A 460 -19.61 -16.08 5.80
CA LEU A 460 -20.95 -16.46 6.25
C LEU A 460 -21.08 -17.96 6.55
N GLU A 461 -20.06 -18.76 6.27
CA GLU A 461 -20.05 -20.19 6.58
C GLU A 461 -19.70 -20.45 8.06
N PRO A 462 -20.33 -21.46 8.73
CA PRO A 462 -20.02 -21.78 10.11
C PRO A 462 -18.70 -22.54 10.23
N VAL A 463 -17.60 -21.79 10.32
CA VAL A 463 -16.23 -22.32 10.40
C VAL A 463 -15.57 -21.93 11.73
N ASN A 464 -14.59 -22.74 12.20
CA ASN A 464 -13.82 -22.44 13.41
C ASN A 464 -12.29 -22.43 13.17
N LEU A 465 -11.86 -22.84 11.97
CA LEU A 465 -10.51 -22.63 11.44
C LEU A 465 -10.61 -21.93 10.08
N LEU A 466 -10.20 -20.68 10.01
CA LEU A 466 -10.21 -19.88 8.80
C LEU A 466 -8.81 -19.85 8.20
N ILE A 467 -8.67 -20.26 6.95
CA ILE A 467 -7.41 -20.22 6.20
C ILE A 467 -7.59 -19.27 5.02
N LEU A 468 -6.80 -18.21 4.98
CA LEU A 468 -6.87 -17.18 3.95
C LEU A 468 -5.54 -17.10 3.21
N ASP A 469 -5.55 -17.45 1.92
CA ASP A 469 -4.36 -17.37 1.05
C ASP A 469 -4.45 -16.14 0.14
N GLU A 470 -3.63 -15.11 0.43
CA GLU A 470 -3.60 -13.80 -0.21
C GLU A 470 -4.99 -13.11 -0.31
N PRO A 471 -5.70 -12.95 0.81
CA PRO A 471 -7.07 -12.43 0.81
C PRO A 471 -7.17 -10.97 0.42
N THR A 472 -6.08 -10.23 0.52
CA THR A 472 -6.01 -8.79 0.22
C THR A 472 -5.85 -8.47 -1.26
N ASN A 473 -5.50 -9.46 -2.09
CA ASN A 473 -5.39 -9.29 -3.52
C ASN A 473 -6.76 -8.91 -4.12
N HIS A 474 -6.79 -7.88 -4.94
CA HIS A 474 -7.98 -7.33 -5.59
C HIS A 474 -9.01 -6.65 -4.66
N LEU A 475 -8.72 -6.51 -3.35
CA LEU A 475 -9.51 -5.69 -2.44
C LEU A 475 -9.02 -4.24 -2.45
N ASP A 476 -9.95 -3.30 -2.48
CA ASP A 476 -9.65 -1.90 -2.22
C ASP A 476 -9.45 -1.65 -0.72
N LEU A 477 -8.92 -0.48 -0.39
CA LEU A 477 -8.58 -0.13 0.99
C LEU A 477 -9.78 -0.23 1.96
N PRO A 478 -10.99 0.26 1.63
CA PRO A 478 -12.15 0.08 2.50
C PRO A 478 -12.54 -1.38 2.72
N SER A 479 -12.56 -2.19 1.66
CA SER A 479 -12.88 -3.63 1.78
C SER A 479 -11.84 -4.40 2.60
N LYS A 480 -10.55 -4.02 2.53
CA LYS A 480 -9.50 -4.56 3.39
C LYS A 480 -9.76 -4.27 4.88
N ASP A 481 -10.19 -3.04 5.20
CA ASP A 481 -10.52 -2.66 6.57
C ASP A 481 -11.71 -3.47 7.12
N VAL A 482 -12.77 -3.63 6.33
CA VAL A 482 -13.93 -4.46 6.69
C VAL A 482 -13.50 -5.90 6.94
N LEU A 483 -12.67 -6.48 6.06
CA LEU A 483 -12.14 -7.83 6.23
C LEU A 483 -11.27 -7.95 7.48
N LYS A 484 -10.37 -6.99 7.72
CA LYS A 484 -9.50 -6.96 8.90
C LYS A 484 -10.32 -6.94 10.19
N GLU A 485 -11.32 -6.08 10.29
CA GLU A 485 -12.20 -6.00 11.47
C GLU A 485 -13.06 -7.27 11.64
N ALA A 486 -13.52 -7.85 10.52
CA ALA A 486 -14.22 -9.13 10.55
C ALA A 486 -13.34 -10.24 11.16
N ILE A 487 -12.10 -10.39 10.69
CA ILE A 487 -11.17 -11.42 11.20
C ILE A 487 -10.79 -11.13 12.66
N LYS A 488 -10.65 -9.88 13.07
CA LYS A 488 -10.41 -9.53 14.48
C LYS A 488 -11.56 -9.99 15.37
N ALA A 489 -12.80 -9.80 14.92
CA ALA A 489 -14.02 -10.20 15.63
C ALA A 489 -14.27 -11.73 15.59
N PHE A 490 -13.52 -12.47 14.79
CA PHE A 490 -13.65 -13.92 14.68
C PHE A 490 -13.08 -14.63 15.91
N ASP A 491 -13.92 -15.38 16.61
CA ASP A 491 -13.54 -16.13 17.83
C ASP A 491 -12.77 -17.42 17.55
N GLY A 492 -12.70 -17.86 16.28
CA GLY A 492 -11.99 -19.05 15.84
C GLY A 492 -10.50 -18.81 15.64
N THR A 493 -9.83 -19.81 15.11
CA THR A 493 -8.41 -19.79 14.74
C THR A 493 -8.26 -19.32 13.30
N ALA A 494 -7.29 -18.46 12.99
CA ALA A 494 -7.05 -18.00 11.64
C ALA A 494 -5.59 -18.22 11.21
N ILE A 495 -5.41 -18.74 10.01
CA ILE A 495 -4.11 -18.83 9.31
C ILE A 495 -4.20 -17.88 8.11
N ILE A 496 -3.30 -16.89 8.05
CA ILE A 496 -3.34 -15.85 7.04
C ILE A 496 -2.00 -15.85 6.30
N VAL A 497 -2.06 -16.17 5.01
CA VAL A 497 -0.94 -15.98 4.10
C VAL A 497 -1.12 -14.63 3.44
N SER A 498 -0.25 -13.65 3.73
CA SER A 498 -0.35 -12.33 3.12
C SER A 498 1.00 -11.62 3.11
N HIS A 499 1.19 -10.77 2.11
CA HIS A 499 2.32 -9.85 1.99
C HIS A 499 1.97 -8.42 2.40
N ASP A 500 0.72 -8.16 2.78
CA ASP A 500 0.24 -6.84 3.21
C ASP A 500 0.55 -6.63 4.70
N ARG A 501 1.60 -5.85 4.97
CA ARG A 501 2.10 -5.57 6.33
C ARG A 501 1.06 -4.88 7.21
N GLU A 502 0.33 -3.93 6.64
CA GLU A 502 -0.66 -3.16 7.40
C GLU A 502 -1.93 -3.94 7.68
N PHE A 503 -2.30 -4.84 6.76
CA PHE A 503 -3.39 -5.77 7.00
C PHE A 503 -3.07 -6.72 8.16
N LEU A 504 -1.83 -7.26 8.22
CA LEU A 504 -1.40 -8.16 9.28
C LEU A 504 -1.17 -7.46 10.61
N ASP A 505 -0.89 -6.15 10.62
CA ASP A 505 -0.59 -5.38 11.83
C ASP A 505 -1.80 -5.33 12.79
N GLY A 506 -1.56 -5.70 14.05
CA GLY A 506 -2.60 -5.78 15.07
C GLY A 506 -3.72 -6.81 14.78
N LEU A 507 -3.49 -7.71 13.81
CA LEU A 507 -4.37 -8.83 13.49
C LEU A 507 -3.78 -10.18 13.95
N VAL A 508 -2.46 -10.33 13.83
CA VAL A 508 -1.76 -11.59 14.14
C VAL A 508 -0.89 -11.46 15.38
N ASP A 509 -0.87 -12.54 16.16
CA ASP A 509 -0.10 -12.63 17.42
C ASP A 509 1.21 -13.39 17.24
N LYS A 510 1.34 -14.09 16.09
CA LYS A 510 2.45 -14.98 15.78
C LYS A 510 2.71 -15.02 14.29
N VAL A 511 3.98 -15.06 13.91
CA VAL A 511 4.41 -15.12 12.52
C VAL A 511 5.24 -16.39 12.30
N TYR A 512 4.91 -17.16 11.28
CA TYR A 512 5.72 -18.27 10.77
C TYR A 512 6.45 -17.83 9.51
N GLU A 513 7.77 -17.76 9.58
CA GLU A 513 8.63 -17.40 8.47
C GLU A 513 9.01 -18.64 7.66
N PHE A 514 8.75 -18.60 6.36
CA PHE A 514 9.16 -19.62 5.40
C PHE A 514 10.43 -19.16 4.68
N GLY A 515 11.49 -19.95 4.73
CA GLY A 515 12.75 -19.64 4.06
C GLY A 515 13.73 -20.81 4.06
N GLY A 516 14.38 -21.06 2.91
CA GLY A 516 15.39 -22.11 2.78
C GLY A 516 14.89 -23.51 3.14
N GLY A 517 13.64 -23.82 2.84
CA GLY A 517 13.02 -25.12 3.13
C GLY A 517 12.66 -25.34 4.60
N LYS A 518 12.75 -24.32 5.46
CA LYS A 518 12.42 -24.37 6.90
C LYS A 518 11.31 -23.41 7.24
N VAL A 519 10.64 -23.68 8.37
CA VAL A 519 9.64 -22.77 8.94
C VAL A 519 10.06 -22.40 10.35
N VAL A 520 10.19 -21.10 10.60
CA VAL A 520 10.63 -20.55 11.89
C VAL A 520 9.48 -19.79 12.52
N GLU A 521 9.24 -20.04 13.81
CA GLU A 521 8.23 -19.33 14.60
C GLU A 521 8.80 -18.04 15.20
N HIS A 522 8.10 -16.92 14.99
CA HIS A 522 8.37 -15.62 15.61
C HIS A 522 7.16 -15.22 16.44
N LEU A 523 7.39 -14.94 17.72
CA LEU A 523 6.37 -14.41 18.63
C LEU A 523 6.23 -12.90 18.42
N GLY A 524 5.00 -12.41 18.41
CA GLY A 524 4.68 -11.01 18.19
C GLY A 524 4.06 -10.74 16.82
N GLY A 525 3.78 -9.46 16.55
CA GLY A 525 3.15 -9.01 15.31
C GLY A 525 4.13 -8.94 14.13
N ILE A 526 3.59 -8.56 12.97
CA ILE A 526 4.38 -8.46 11.72
C ILE A 526 5.55 -7.46 11.85
N TYR A 527 5.36 -6.32 12.53
CA TYR A 527 6.41 -5.32 12.67
C TYR A 527 7.50 -5.75 13.66
N ASP A 528 7.19 -6.59 14.65
CA ASP A 528 8.18 -7.17 15.56
C ASP A 528 9.09 -8.15 14.80
N TYR A 529 8.49 -8.99 13.96
CA TYR A 529 9.21 -9.86 13.03
C TYR A 529 10.14 -9.06 12.08
N LEU A 530 9.62 -8.01 11.44
CA LEU A 530 10.41 -7.19 10.51
C LEU A 530 11.59 -6.48 11.20
N ARG A 531 11.40 -6.00 12.44
CA ARG A 531 12.48 -5.41 13.24
C ARG A 531 13.57 -6.44 13.60
N ALA A 532 13.16 -7.62 14.04
CA ALA A 532 14.08 -8.71 14.37
C ALA A 532 14.90 -9.13 13.15
N ARG A 533 14.27 -9.26 12.00
CA ARG A 533 14.92 -9.63 10.74
C ARG A 533 15.90 -8.55 10.22
N ASN A 534 15.52 -7.28 10.27
CA ASN A 534 16.44 -6.19 9.91
C ASN A 534 17.66 -6.15 10.82
N ALA A 535 17.49 -6.45 12.11
CA ALA A 535 18.60 -6.55 13.05
C ALA A 535 19.54 -7.73 12.74
N SER A 536 19.00 -8.90 12.37
CA SER A 536 19.81 -10.07 11.97
C SER A 536 20.56 -9.83 10.66
N THR A 537 19.94 -9.19 9.67
CA THR A 537 20.58 -8.85 8.39
C THR A 537 21.75 -7.87 8.57
N ILE A 538 21.61 -6.89 9.48
CA ILE A 538 22.70 -5.96 9.82
C ILE A 538 23.84 -6.72 10.53
N GLN A 539 23.50 -7.64 11.42
CA GLN A 539 24.50 -8.46 12.13
C GLN A 539 25.27 -9.37 11.17
N GLU A 540 24.57 -10.07 10.27
CA GLU A 540 25.18 -10.87 9.20
C GLU A 540 26.06 -10.06 8.27
N ALA A 541 25.67 -8.81 7.94
CA ALA A 541 26.49 -7.92 7.13
C ALA A 541 27.75 -7.44 7.85
N ILE A 542 27.71 -7.34 9.18
CA ILE A 542 28.86 -7.03 10.04
C ILE A 542 29.78 -8.25 10.14
N ASP A 543 29.22 -9.45 10.39
CA ASP A 543 29.95 -10.71 10.54
C ASP A 543 30.65 -11.10 9.22
N ASN A 544 29.98 -10.96 8.06
CA ASN A 544 30.57 -11.17 6.73
C ASN A 544 31.69 -10.17 6.37
N LYS A 545 31.71 -8.97 6.97
CA LYS A 545 32.82 -8.04 6.85
C LYS A 545 33.99 -8.43 7.72
N THR A 546 33.72 -9.03 8.88
CA THR A 546 34.78 -9.52 9.83
C THR A 546 35.48 -10.76 9.27
N ASP A 547 34.76 -11.68 8.63
CA ASP A 547 35.36 -12.90 8.03
C ASP A 547 36.21 -12.62 6.77
N LYS A 548 35.91 -11.54 6.02
CA LYS A 548 36.74 -11.10 4.87
C LYS A 548 38.02 -10.36 5.26
N VAL A 549 38.14 -9.91 6.51
CA VAL A 549 39.31 -9.16 7.01
C VAL A 549 40.41 -10.09 7.57
N THR A 550 40.14 -11.40 7.76
CA THR A 550 41.11 -12.35 8.32
C THR A 550 42.08 -12.96 7.32
N GLN A 551 42.06 -12.58 6.03
CA GLN A 551 42.94 -13.15 5.00
C GLN A 551 43.74 -12.15 4.16
N THR A 552 44.18 -11.00 4.68
CA THR A 552 45.33 -10.28 4.04
C THR A 552 45.87 -9.17 4.92
N SER A 553 47.12 -9.37 5.37
CA SER A 553 48.24 -8.42 5.61
C SER A 553 48.06 -7.16 6.44
N ALA A 554 48.90 -7.04 7.43
CA ALA A 554 49.62 -5.89 8.05
C ALA A 554 48.90 -4.52 8.23
N PRO A 555 49.08 -3.87 9.40
CA PRO A 555 48.23 -2.76 9.84
C PRO A 555 48.61 -1.44 9.13
N SER A 556 47.65 -0.78 8.52
CA SER A 556 47.71 0.62 8.13
C SER A 556 46.79 1.47 9.04
N GLU A 557 47.26 2.66 9.35
CA GLU A 557 46.82 3.59 10.39
C GLU A 557 45.42 4.23 10.25
N SER A 558 44.43 3.57 9.67
CA SER A 558 43.10 4.14 9.47
C SER A 558 42.02 3.74 10.52
N ASN A 559 42.41 3.04 11.59
CA ASN A 559 41.48 2.53 12.61
C ASN A 559 41.19 3.48 13.78
N ALA A 560 41.86 4.65 13.86
CA ALA A 560 41.61 5.63 14.91
C ALA A 560 40.36 6.47 14.70
N ASP A 561 40.10 6.91 13.45
CA ASP A 561 38.95 7.77 13.09
C ASP A 561 37.61 7.04 13.19
N ASN A 562 37.54 5.76 12.81
CA ASN A 562 36.29 4.99 12.89
C ASN A 562 35.86 4.64 14.32
N LYS A 563 36.82 4.52 15.24
CA LYS A 563 36.55 4.25 16.67
C LYS A 563 36.06 5.53 17.38
N GLN A 564 36.57 6.68 16.97
CA GLN A 564 36.19 7.99 17.49
C GLN A 564 34.78 8.38 17.03
N SER A 565 34.45 8.18 15.76
CA SER A 565 33.10 8.42 15.22
C SER A 565 32.04 7.49 15.81
N TYR A 566 32.39 6.24 16.16
CA TYR A 566 31.48 5.31 16.82
C TYR A 566 31.21 5.70 18.29
N LEU A 567 32.24 6.15 19.00
CA LEU A 567 32.10 6.64 20.39
C LEU A 567 31.28 7.92 20.43
N GLU A 568 31.50 8.86 19.51
CA GLU A 568 30.73 10.10 19.36
C GLU A 568 29.25 9.83 19.03
N ARG A 569 28.96 8.88 18.12
CA ARG A 569 27.58 8.44 17.84
C ARG A 569 26.90 7.81 19.06
N LYS A 570 27.61 7.00 19.84
CA LYS A 570 27.06 6.36 21.04
C LYS A 570 26.80 7.39 22.16
N GLU A 571 27.68 8.38 22.31
CA GLU A 571 27.45 9.48 23.25
C GLU A 571 26.31 10.38 22.82
N TRP A 572 26.20 10.66 21.53
CA TRP A 572 25.11 11.41 20.97
C TRP A 572 23.77 10.69 21.15
N GLN A 573 23.70 9.39 20.87
CA GLN A 573 22.49 8.59 21.11
C GLN A 573 22.08 8.59 22.58
N LYS A 574 23.04 8.56 23.52
CA LYS A 574 22.75 8.68 24.95
C LYS A 574 22.19 10.06 25.30
N LYS A 575 22.69 11.12 24.68
CA LYS A 575 22.19 12.48 24.88
C LYS A 575 20.77 12.64 24.32
N LEU A 576 20.50 12.07 23.15
CA LEU A 576 19.18 12.08 22.53
C LEU A 576 18.14 11.35 23.39
N ASN A 577 18.44 10.12 23.81
CA ASN A 577 17.55 9.33 24.68
C ASN A 577 17.29 10.01 26.03
N LYS A 578 18.29 10.71 26.58
CA LYS A 578 18.13 11.48 27.82
C LYS A 578 17.21 12.68 27.63
N ALA A 579 17.34 13.41 26.51
CA ALA A 579 16.49 14.53 26.18
C ALA A 579 15.03 14.10 25.91
N GLU A 580 14.82 13.01 25.16
CA GLU A 580 13.48 12.43 24.92
C GLU A 580 12.79 12.00 26.23
N LYS A 581 13.56 11.40 27.14
CA LYS A 581 13.04 11.00 28.45
C LYS A 581 12.63 12.22 29.29
N ALA A 582 13.42 13.30 29.26
CA ALA A 582 13.14 14.53 29.99
C ALA A 582 11.88 15.22 29.46
N VAL A 583 11.69 15.30 28.13
CA VAL A 583 10.45 15.83 27.50
C VAL A 583 9.24 15.02 27.94
N LYS A 584 9.32 13.69 27.85
CA LYS A 584 8.22 12.79 28.23
C LYS A 584 7.86 12.87 29.72
N GLU A 585 8.84 13.07 30.61
CA GLU A 585 8.59 13.28 32.04
C GLU A 585 7.89 14.61 32.30
N CYS A 586 8.26 15.68 31.58
CA CYS A 586 7.61 16.98 31.64
C CYS A 586 6.14 16.90 31.14
N GLU A 587 5.89 16.25 30.00
CA GLU A 587 4.53 15.99 29.47
C GLU A 587 3.65 15.25 30.47
N ASN A 588 4.18 14.25 31.17
CA ASN A 588 3.44 13.52 32.19
C ASN A 588 3.09 14.39 33.40
N ARG A 589 3.96 15.37 33.77
CA ARG A 589 3.65 16.31 34.85
C ARG A 589 2.58 17.31 34.42
N ILE A 590 2.69 17.85 33.22
CA ILE A 590 1.68 18.75 32.63
C ILE A 590 0.31 18.07 32.60
N ALA A 591 0.22 16.83 32.08
CA ALA A 591 -1.04 16.08 32.02
C ALA A 591 -1.70 15.87 33.41
N LYS A 592 -0.89 15.60 34.44
CA LYS A 592 -1.41 15.49 35.83
C LYS A 592 -1.94 16.81 36.38
N MET A 593 -1.26 17.93 36.09
CA MET A 593 -1.72 19.24 36.52
C MET A 593 -2.98 19.67 35.79
N GLU A 594 -3.07 19.40 34.48
CA GLU A 594 -4.29 19.66 33.69
C GLU A 594 -5.50 18.84 34.19
N GLN A 595 -5.26 17.58 34.54
CA GLN A 595 -6.30 16.73 35.12
C GLN A 595 -6.78 17.30 36.46
N ARG A 596 -5.82 17.74 37.29
CA ARG A 596 -6.16 18.33 38.60
C ARG A 596 -6.91 19.67 38.48
N ILE A 597 -6.53 20.50 37.49
CA ILE A 597 -7.26 21.74 37.17
C ILE A 597 -8.70 21.41 36.78
N LYS A 598 -8.94 20.42 35.92
CA LYS A 598 -10.29 19.99 35.53
C LYS A 598 -11.13 19.50 36.74
N GLU A 599 -10.51 18.80 37.68
CA GLU A 599 -11.17 18.38 38.93
C GLU A 599 -11.55 19.59 39.79
N LEU A 600 -10.64 20.56 39.93
CA LEU A 600 -10.86 21.79 40.70
C LEU A 600 -11.92 22.68 40.03
N ASP A 601 -11.92 22.78 38.68
CA ASP A 601 -12.96 23.49 37.94
C ASP A 601 -14.34 22.90 38.19
N ALA A 602 -14.45 21.56 38.20
CA ALA A 602 -15.71 20.87 38.51
C ALA A 602 -16.18 21.07 39.95
N LEU A 603 -15.24 21.17 40.93
CA LEU A 603 -15.54 21.44 42.31
C LEU A 603 -15.93 22.89 42.56
N LEU A 604 -15.30 23.85 41.89
CA LEU A 604 -15.60 25.26 41.98
C LEU A 604 -16.87 25.67 41.24
N ALA A 605 -17.35 24.88 40.29
CA ALA A 605 -18.64 25.04 39.61
C ALA A 605 -19.84 24.77 40.53
N ASP A 606 -19.65 24.08 41.67
CA ASP A 606 -20.71 23.87 42.67
C ASP A 606 -20.87 25.19 43.52
N PRO A 607 -22.08 25.77 43.58
CA PRO A 607 -22.31 27.04 44.33
C PRO A 607 -21.94 26.97 45.82
N LYS A 608 -21.85 25.76 46.38
CA LYS A 608 -21.44 25.58 47.80
C LYS A 608 -19.95 25.74 48.02
N ASN A 609 -19.14 25.52 47.00
CA ASN A 609 -17.67 25.56 47.05
C ASN A 609 -17.07 26.80 46.42
N ALA A 610 -17.87 27.64 45.74
CA ALA A 610 -17.42 28.83 45.03
C ALA A 610 -16.73 29.90 45.91
N SER A 611 -16.96 29.87 47.26
CA SER A 611 -16.33 30.76 48.22
C SER A 611 -15.22 30.10 49.04
N ASN A 612 -14.78 28.91 48.68
CA ASN A 612 -13.72 28.22 49.42
C ASN A 612 -12.34 28.70 48.97
N MET A 613 -11.72 29.54 49.82
CA MET A 613 -10.42 30.19 49.58
C MET A 613 -9.27 29.17 49.43
N GLU A 614 -9.37 27.98 50.02
CA GLU A 614 -8.34 26.95 49.89
C GLU A 614 -8.34 26.34 48.47
N LEU A 615 -9.50 26.07 47.90
CA LEU A 615 -9.60 25.56 46.54
C LEU A 615 -9.19 26.58 45.50
N VAL A 616 -9.48 27.86 45.73
CA VAL A 616 -9.06 28.94 44.83
C VAL A 616 -7.54 29.17 44.89
N THR A 617 -6.93 29.07 46.08
CA THR A 617 -5.46 29.13 46.21
C THR A 617 -4.76 27.91 45.60
N GLU A 618 -5.31 26.72 45.77
CA GLU A 618 -4.78 25.50 45.10
C GLU A 618 -4.87 25.63 43.56
N TYR A 619 -6.00 26.09 43.02
CA TYR A 619 -6.20 26.32 41.60
C TYR A 619 -5.18 27.33 41.02
N THR A 620 -5.01 28.48 41.69
CA THR A 620 -4.05 29.50 41.23
C THR A 620 -2.62 29.03 41.29
N THR A 621 -2.25 28.27 42.32
CA THR A 621 -0.91 27.72 42.47
C THR A 621 -0.61 26.64 41.40
N ILE A 622 -1.56 25.74 41.14
CA ILE A 622 -1.38 24.70 40.10
C ILE A 622 -1.34 25.33 38.72
N LYS A 623 -2.11 26.42 38.47
CA LYS A 623 -2.09 27.13 37.20
C LYS A 623 -0.73 27.80 36.95
N GLN A 624 -0.16 28.43 37.97
CA GLN A 624 1.21 29.03 37.89
C GLN A 624 2.25 27.94 37.63
N ASN A 625 2.19 26.82 38.35
CA ASN A 625 3.11 25.70 38.13
C ASN A 625 2.95 25.08 36.73
N LEU A 626 1.76 25.07 36.17
CA LEU A 626 1.49 24.60 34.80
C LEU A 626 2.13 25.50 33.76
N ASP A 627 2.07 26.85 33.96
CA ASP A 627 2.71 27.82 33.08
C ASP A 627 4.24 27.65 33.11
N GLU A 628 4.84 27.48 34.31
CA GLU A 628 6.27 27.22 34.47
C GLU A 628 6.72 25.90 33.81
N GLU A 629 5.94 24.83 33.96
CA GLU A 629 6.25 23.52 33.33
C GLU A 629 6.07 23.59 31.79
N ASN A 630 5.15 24.37 31.27
CA ASN A 630 5.00 24.63 29.84
C ASN A 630 6.20 25.36 29.25
N GLU A 631 6.76 26.35 29.96
CA GLU A 631 8.00 27.01 29.54
C GLU A 631 9.19 26.03 29.55
N GLN A 632 9.28 25.19 30.59
CA GLN A 632 10.31 24.14 30.63
C GLN A 632 10.14 23.12 29.50
N TRP A 633 8.92 22.72 29.20
CA TRP A 633 8.65 21.82 28.09
C TRP A 633 9.08 22.42 26.76
N PHE A 634 8.81 23.72 26.54
CA PHE A 634 9.20 24.43 25.33
C PHE A 634 10.72 24.42 25.15
N THR A 635 11.48 24.78 26.20
CA THR A 635 12.96 24.78 26.17
C THR A 635 13.56 23.38 25.97
N LEU A 636 12.98 22.35 26.60
CA LEU A 636 13.40 20.96 26.42
C LEU A 636 13.06 20.44 25.01
N SER A 637 11.91 20.82 24.47
CA SER A 637 11.47 20.45 23.12
C SER A 637 12.35 21.11 22.04
N GLU A 638 12.72 22.38 22.22
CA GLU A 638 13.64 23.09 21.34
C GLU A 638 15.04 22.45 21.35
N SER A 639 15.57 22.14 22.53
CA SER A 639 16.87 21.45 22.66
C SER A 639 16.85 20.05 22.04
N LEU A 640 15.74 19.32 22.13
CA LEU A 640 15.56 18.01 21.48
C LEU A 640 15.53 18.17 19.95
N SER A 641 14.84 19.20 19.45
CA SER A 641 14.78 19.51 18.02
C SER A 641 16.15 19.90 17.46
N GLU A 642 16.93 20.70 18.19
CA GLU A 642 18.32 21.02 17.80
C GLU A 642 19.23 19.78 17.76
N LEU A 643 19.06 18.87 18.73
CA LEU A 643 19.79 17.60 18.74
C LEU A 643 19.39 16.70 17.56
N LYS A 644 18.13 16.69 17.15
CA LYS A 644 17.64 15.94 15.97
C LYS A 644 18.10 16.53 14.64
N ASN A 645 18.25 17.84 14.55
CA ASN A 645 18.67 18.53 13.32
C ASN A 645 20.21 18.53 13.10
N LYS A 646 21.00 18.06 14.05
CA LYS A 646 22.47 17.92 13.93
C LYS A 646 22.92 16.59 13.29
N VAL A 647 21.99 15.83 12.72
CA VAL A 647 22.23 14.60 11.93
C VAL A 647 22.04 14.94 10.43
#